data_a33647f0de123c4c0961e88f72c817b5
#
_entry.id   a33647f0de123c4c0961e88f72c817b5
#
_cell.length_a   1.000
_cell.length_b   1.000
_cell.length_c   1.000
_cell.angle_alpha   90.00
_cell.angle_beta   90.00
_cell.angle_gamma   90.00
#
_symmetry.space_group_name_H-M   'P 1'
#
loop_
_entity.id
_entity.type
_entity.pdbx_description
1 polymer ?
#
loop_
_entity_poly.entity_id
_entity_poly.type
_entity_poly.pdbx_seq_one_letter_code
_entity_poly.pdbx_strand_id
1 'polypeptide(L)'
;MMSFASRDGASARRHTVSPRLRALPYAIACAFIALPAHAETDATLPTVEVTASALRSGGVLDLDTTSSTGSRLGLTLRETPASVTLVDRALIEERGAQDTQEILRAIPGVTAHNAPGNIGVSYRGFGSGSISQLFNGINVQYAIAARPVDSWIYDRVEAIGGPSSFLFGSGAVGGSINYITKVAERGEFGEAQLRLGGHGLKEGSFGLNRRVAGDGSGQADHHARIDVNHREADSRIEGVASKSTQLAVSLRSDFGARFNHILAYEFQDEDVARPYWGTPLLNPIAGTARVDEGTRFKNYNSADGVYAQRVHWLRSVASWRASDALQFTNTLYAYDALRDYRNVESYRFNPANTAVIRSSTLLQRHDQRVVGDRLDGTYKGTLGGHRSDWAFGLDISVNKQTRFPNSLSTTVSTVDPYNFVTERFFDIPGMSPGFRPDRNNRVKTSAAYLENRTTLVPSLNLVTALRHERIELELSNRREITAANPASFQRSYSPTTGRVGLVWDVAPGATAYAQYATAADPPSGVLSTASFADVRNNSELTSGRQGEIGAKLDFWQGKGSATLAAYSIARKNISTQDPNNSTLTVLVGEQSAKGVELALGLQPTKEISIQANVTHVNAEYENYRQGGVSLAGKTPTNTPETVANLWLSYSFTPALKASVGVRHVGAVYADAANTIKWPSYTLVDLGLSYQIQRNVSLVARLRNTGDKVHALNITSTMAYLGAPRTADVALRFAF
;
A
#
# COMPACT_ATOMS: atom_id res chain seq x y z
N MET A 1 0.62 54.68 -49.55
CA MET A 1 0.70 53.66 -50.61
C MET A 1 0.90 52.32 -49.94
N MET A 2 -0.09 51.47 -50.07
CA MET A 2 -0.12 49.97 -50.01
C MET A 2 0.79 49.27 -49.03
N SER A 3 0.26 48.68 -47.94
CA SER A 3 -0.46 47.39 -47.84
C SER A 3 0.48 46.19 -48.02
N PHE A 4 0.68 45.44 -46.92
CA PHE A 4 0.38 43.99 -46.85
C PHE A 4 0.50 43.49 -45.43
N ALA A 5 -0.58 42.91 -44.95
CA ALA A 5 -0.65 42.17 -43.72
C ALA A 5 -0.08 40.75 -43.92
N SER A 6 0.63 40.19 -42.94
CA SER A 6 0.73 38.75 -42.81
C SER A 6 0.42 38.36 -41.37
N ARG A 7 -0.66 37.60 -41.25
CA ARG A 7 -1.03 36.82 -40.05
C ARG A 7 -0.09 35.63 -39.99
N ASP A 8 0.65 35.50 -38.92
CA ASP A 8 1.21 34.20 -38.51
C ASP A 8 0.55 33.75 -37.23
N GLY A 9 -0.35 32.77 -37.40
CA GLY A 9 -1.01 32.08 -36.35
C GLY A 9 -0.07 31.05 -35.69
N ALA A 10 0.30 31.28 -34.45
CA ALA A 10 0.96 30.27 -33.64
C ALA A 10 -0.01 29.11 -33.34
N SER A 11 0.11 28.06 -34.12
CA SER A 11 -0.58 26.78 -33.89
C SER A 11 -0.03 26.15 -32.62
N ALA A 12 -0.78 26.21 -31.54
CA ALA A 12 -0.56 25.40 -30.36
C ALA A 12 -0.74 23.92 -30.76
N ARG A 13 0.38 23.22 -30.95
CA ARG A 13 0.34 21.76 -31.09
C ARG A 13 -0.18 21.17 -29.77
N ARG A 14 -1.46 20.85 -29.75
CA ARG A 14 -2.04 19.90 -28.80
C ARG A 14 -1.31 18.57 -29.05
N HIS A 15 -0.51 18.11 -28.10
CA HIS A 15 -0.07 16.73 -28.08
C HIS A 15 -1.31 15.86 -27.81
N THR A 16 -1.98 15.47 -28.87
CA THR A 16 -3.00 14.45 -28.87
C THR A 16 -2.31 13.12 -28.58
N VAL A 17 -2.46 12.63 -27.35
CA VAL A 17 -2.24 11.22 -27.06
C VAL A 17 -3.10 10.43 -28.03
N SER A 18 -2.47 9.57 -28.79
CA SER A 18 -3.12 8.78 -29.85
C SER A 18 -4.46 8.19 -29.39
N PRO A 19 -5.58 8.45 -30.07
CA PRO A 19 -6.89 7.93 -29.69
C PRO A 19 -6.99 6.40 -29.77
N ARG A 20 -5.99 5.72 -30.33
CA ARG A 20 -5.99 4.26 -30.52
C ARG A 20 -5.83 3.44 -29.23
N LEU A 21 -5.22 3.99 -28.17
CA LEU A 21 -5.06 3.28 -26.88
C LEU A 21 -6.24 3.47 -25.91
N ARG A 22 -7.06 4.52 -26.09
CA ARG A 22 -8.26 4.73 -25.25
C ARG A 22 -9.44 3.83 -25.64
N ALA A 23 -9.47 3.34 -26.87
CA ALA A 23 -10.54 2.45 -27.37
C ALA A 23 -10.29 0.96 -27.05
N LEU A 24 -9.06 0.56 -26.71
CA LEU A 24 -8.71 -0.84 -26.47
C LEU A 24 -9.46 -1.49 -25.29
N PRO A 25 -9.64 -0.85 -24.13
CA PRO A 25 -10.41 -1.42 -23.03
C PRO A 25 -11.88 -1.64 -23.37
N TYR A 26 -12.49 -0.73 -24.13
CA TYR A 26 -13.89 -0.85 -24.57
C TYR A 26 -14.08 -1.89 -25.67
N ALA A 27 -13.11 -2.04 -26.57
CA ALA A 27 -13.17 -3.03 -27.63
C ALA A 27 -13.02 -4.46 -27.10
N ILE A 28 -12.19 -4.68 -26.08
CA ILE A 28 -12.01 -6.00 -25.44
C ILE A 28 -13.26 -6.38 -24.64
N ALA A 29 -13.87 -5.44 -23.89
CA ALA A 29 -15.11 -5.68 -23.17
C ALA A 29 -16.29 -6.01 -24.10
N CYS A 30 -16.42 -5.33 -25.25
CA CYS A 30 -17.45 -5.59 -26.23
C CYS A 30 -17.25 -6.91 -27.02
N ALA A 31 -16.00 -7.34 -27.25
CA ALA A 31 -15.74 -8.57 -27.98
C ALA A 31 -16.12 -9.85 -27.18
N PHE A 32 -16.10 -9.80 -25.85
CA PHE A 32 -16.51 -10.93 -25.00
C PHE A 32 -18.04 -11.03 -24.80
N ILE A 33 -18.79 -9.96 -25.03
CA ILE A 33 -20.26 -9.96 -24.92
C ILE A 33 -20.94 -10.61 -26.14
N ALA A 34 -20.23 -10.79 -27.27
CA ALA A 34 -20.76 -11.28 -28.54
C ALA A 34 -20.57 -12.77 -28.79
N LEU A 35 -20.21 -13.58 -27.77
CA LEU A 35 -20.19 -15.04 -27.93
C LEU A 35 -21.59 -15.62 -27.74
N PRO A 36 -22.20 -16.26 -28.76
CA PRO A 36 -23.52 -16.85 -28.63
C PRO A 36 -23.47 -18.01 -27.64
N ALA A 37 -24.31 -17.98 -26.63
CA ALA A 37 -24.61 -19.13 -25.80
C ALA A 37 -25.33 -20.17 -26.65
N HIS A 38 -24.64 -21.21 -27.08
CA HIS A 38 -25.28 -22.41 -27.62
C HIS A 38 -25.79 -23.22 -26.43
N ALA A 39 -27.11 -23.15 -26.23
CA ALA A 39 -27.80 -24.07 -25.34
C ALA A 39 -27.87 -25.42 -26.04
N GLU A 40 -27.04 -26.36 -25.67
CA GLU A 40 -27.28 -27.76 -25.90
C GLU A 40 -28.11 -28.34 -24.74
N THR A 41 -29.17 -29.01 -25.11
CA THR A 41 -30.17 -29.64 -24.24
C THR A 41 -29.60 -30.88 -23.56
N ASP A 42 -29.96 -31.00 -22.26
CA ASP A 42 -29.98 -32.24 -21.45
C ASP A 42 -28.68 -33.03 -21.30
N ALA A 43 -27.74 -32.50 -20.51
CA ALA A 43 -26.91 -33.33 -19.65
C ALA A 43 -27.10 -32.85 -18.22
N THR A 44 -27.53 -33.70 -17.31
CA THR A 44 -27.50 -33.46 -15.87
C THR A 44 -26.05 -33.22 -15.48
N LEU A 45 -25.71 -31.96 -15.33
CA LEU A 45 -24.40 -31.53 -14.83
C LEU A 45 -24.21 -32.11 -13.44
N PRO A 46 -23.07 -32.76 -13.13
CA PRO A 46 -22.75 -33.12 -11.75
C PRO A 46 -22.78 -31.81 -10.94
N THR A 47 -23.37 -31.87 -9.75
CA THR A 47 -23.41 -30.77 -8.80
C THR A 47 -21.97 -30.28 -8.64
N VAL A 48 -21.64 -29.16 -9.25
CA VAL A 48 -20.39 -28.44 -8.96
C VAL A 48 -20.59 -27.94 -7.54
N GLU A 49 -20.02 -28.65 -6.56
CA GLU A 49 -19.70 -28.02 -5.29
C GLU A 49 -18.72 -26.90 -5.63
N VAL A 50 -19.24 -25.71 -5.84
CA VAL A 50 -18.47 -24.48 -5.70
C VAL A 50 -18.13 -24.44 -4.23
N THR A 51 -17.03 -25.07 -3.86
CA THR A 51 -16.33 -24.78 -2.61
C THR A 51 -15.80 -23.36 -2.78
N ALA A 52 -16.74 -22.41 -2.71
CA ALA A 52 -16.42 -21.03 -2.56
C ALA A 52 -15.58 -20.95 -1.28
N SER A 53 -14.29 -20.63 -1.40
CA SER A 53 -13.50 -20.11 -0.29
C SER A 53 -14.17 -18.87 0.34
N ALA A 54 -15.21 -18.36 -0.28
CA ALA A 54 -16.14 -17.33 0.19
C ALA A 54 -16.92 -17.69 1.48
N LEU A 55 -16.88 -18.91 1.96
CA LEU A 55 -17.62 -19.33 3.17
C LEU A 55 -16.74 -19.46 4.42
N ARG A 56 -15.45 -19.19 4.35
CA ARG A 56 -14.57 -19.19 5.54
C ARG A 56 -14.40 -17.83 6.23
N SER A 57 -15.06 -16.78 5.80
CA SER A 57 -15.09 -15.50 6.52
C SER A 57 -15.96 -15.57 7.78
N GLY A 58 -15.77 -16.62 8.55
CA GLY A 58 -16.49 -16.83 9.81
C GLY A 58 -15.99 -15.97 10.98
N GLY A 59 -15.30 -14.88 10.73
CA GLY A 59 -14.80 -13.99 11.79
C GLY A 59 -13.54 -14.48 12.51
N VAL A 60 -13.16 -15.76 12.37
CA VAL A 60 -11.99 -16.37 12.99
C VAL A 60 -10.74 -16.00 12.17
N LEU A 61 -9.61 -15.73 12.84
CA LEU A 61 -8.31 -15.55 12.16
C LEU A 61 -7.84 -16.93 11.68
N ASP A 62 -7.61 -17.10 10.40
CA ASP A 62 -7.12 -18.37 9.84
C ASP A 62 -5.61 -18.50 10.06
N LEU A 63 -5.22 -18.97 11.25
CA LEU A 63 -3.80 -19.07 11.66
C LEU A 63 -3.03 -20.15 10.89
N ASP A 64 -3.72 -21.09 10.23
CA ASP A 64 -3.12 -22.17 9.46
C ASP A 64 -3.00 -21.84 7.96
N THR A 65 -3.42 -20.65 7.56
CA THR A 65 -3.16 -20.13 6.21
C THR A 65 -1.70 -19.73 6.04
N THR A 66 -1.12 -20.07 4.88
CA THR A 66 0.26 -19.70 4.54
C THR A 66 0.36 -18.24 4.14
N SER A 67 1.46 -17.58 4.56
CA SER A 67 1.79 -16.21 4.15
C SER A 67 3.09 -16.17 3.36
N SER A 68 3.06 -15.51 2.21
CA SER A 68 4.24 -15.21 1.41
C SER A 68 5.06 -14.03 1.96
N THR A 69 4.49 -13.27 2.90
CA THR A 69 5.09 -12.07 3.50
C THR A 69 5.78 -12.37 4.83
N GLY A 70 5.42 -13.45 5.50
CA GLY A 70 6.02 -13.88 6.76
C GLY A 70 7.28 -14.73 6.61
N SER A 71 7.39 -15.48 5.50
CA SER A 71 8.47 -16.44 5.25
C SER A 71 8.55 -16.84 3.77
N ARG A 72 9.75 -17.20 3.31
CA ARG A 72 9.98 -17.81 1.99
C ARG A 72 9.76 -19.33 1.98
N LEU A 73 9.64 -19.95 3.16
CA LEU A 73 9.39 -21.37 3.33
C LEU A 73 7.92 -21.78 3.15
N GLY A 74 7.01 -20.81 2.95
CA GLY A 74 5.58 -21.06 2.92
C GLY A 74 5.03 -21.48 4.29
N LEU A 75 5.57 -20.89 5.36
CA LEU A 75 5.06 -21.11 6.71
C LEU A 75 3.65 -20.52 6.87
N THR A 76 2.84 -21.18 7.68
CA THR A 76 1.55 -20.65 8.10
C THR A 76 1.72 -19.43 9.01
N LEU A 77 0.66 -18.68 9.22
CA LEU A 77 0.67 -17.59 10.20
C LEU A 77 1.09 -18.12 11.59
N ARG A 78 0.63 -19.31 11.97
CA ARG A 78 0.97 -19.98 13.22
C ARG A 78 2.46 -20.31 13.33
N GLU A 79 3.06 -20.86 12.29
CA GLU A 79 4.46 -21.30 12.24
C GLU A 79 5.45 -20.14 12.08
N THR A 80 4.98 -18.95 11.78
CA THR A 80 5.84 -17.77 11.57
C THR A 80 6.15 -17.09 12.90
N PRO A 81 7.42 -16.92 13.30
CA PRO A 81 7.78 -16.24 14.56
C PRO A 81 7.68 -14.71 14.42
N ALA A 82 6.54 -14.19 14.01
CA ALA A 82 6.28 -12.77 13.84
C ALA A 82 4.77 -12.48 13.87
N SER A 83 4.42 -11.23 14.15
CA SER A 83 3.07 -10.72 13.92
C SER A 83 2.85 -10.51 12.43
N VAL A 84 2.05 -11.38 11.82
CA VAL A 84 1.65 -11.33 10.42
C VAL A 84 0.14 -11.25 10.34
N THR A 85 -0.36 -10.30 9.54
CA THR A 85 -1.80 -10.12 9.28
C THR A 85 -2.08 -10.41 7.82
N LEU A 86 -3.13 -11.17 7.56
CA LEU A 86 -3.66 -11.45 6.24
C LEU A 86 -5.07 -10.86 6.15
N VAL A 87 -5.30 -10.02 5.15
CA VAL A 87 -6.60 -9.48 4.78
C VAL A 87 -6.96 -10.08 3.43
N ASP A 88 -7.73 -11.15 3.46
CA ASP A 88 -8.13 -11.90 2.26
C ASP A 88 -9.26 -11.21 1.48
N ARG A 89 -9.59 -11.76 0.32
CA ARG A 89 -10.66 -11.23 -0.54
C ARG A 89 -12.01 -11.22 0.16
N ALA A 90 -12.33 -12.24 0.92
CA ALA A 90 -13.59 -12.33 1.64
C ALA A 90 -13.74 -11.21 2.69
N LEU A 91 -12.67 -10.90 3.40
CA LEU A 91 -12.64 -9.82 4.37
C LEU A 91 -12.69 -8.43 3.70
N ILE A 92 -11.98 -8.25 2.57
CA ILE A 92 -12.07 -7.02 1.75
C ILE A 92 -13.52 -6.77 1.34
N GLU A 93 -14.22 -7.80 0.90
CA GLU A 93 -15.62 -7.72 0.45
C GLU A 93 -16.60 -7.53 1.61
N GLU A 94 -16.42 -8.26 2.70
CA GLU A 94 -17.27 -8.15 3.88
C GLU A 94 -17.24 -6.75 4.48
N ARG A 95 -16.05 -6.13 4.54
CA ARG A 95 -15.88 -4.75 4.99
C ARG A 95 -16.27 -3.72 3.91
N GLY A 96 -16.44 -4.16 2.66
CA GLY A 96 -16.77 -3.30 1.52
C GLY A 96 -15.67 -2.31 1.20
N ALA A 97 -14.41 -2.67 1.44
CA ALA A 97 -13.26 -1.81 1.17
C ALA A 97 -13.17 -1.51 -0.33
N GLN A 98 -13.19 -0.21 -0.68
CA GLN A 98 -13.20 0.25 -2.07
C GLN A 98 -11.79 0.49 -2.60
N ASP A 99 -10.88 0.88 -1.72
CA ASP A 99 -9.50 1.20 -2.04
C ASP A 99 -8.52 0.55 -1.05
N THR A 100 -7.25 0.66 -1.37
CA THR A 100 -6.18 0.07 -0.56
C THR A 100 -6.08 0.67 0.84
N GLN A 101 -6.42 1.95 1.05
CA GLN A 101 -6.40 2.58 2.37
C GLN A 101 -7.49 1.99 3.27
N GLU A 102 -8.66 1.69 2.71
CA GLU A 102 -9.73 1.01 3.44
C GLU A 102 -9.34 -0.43 3.80
N ILE A 103 -8.64 -1.15 2.90
CA ILE A 103 -8.09 -2.48 3.20
C ILE A 103 -7.12 -2.41 4.38
N LEU A 104 -6.20 -1.45 4.37
CA LEU A 104 -5.18 -1.30 5.42
C LEU A 104 -5.77 -1.01 6.80
N ARG A 105 -6.98 -0.47 6.90
CA ARG A 105 -7.69 -0.30 8.19
C ARG A 105 -7.97 -1.60 8.92
N ALA A 106 -7.94 -2.75 8.23
CA ALA A 106 -8.10 -4.07 8.83
C ALA A 106 -6.85 -4.52 9.61
N ILE A 107 -5.67 -3.98 9.31
CA ILE A 107 -4.40 -4.38 9.91
C ILE A 107 -4.24 -3.69 11.28
N PRO A 108 -3.89 -4.44 12.35
CA PRO A 108 -3.66 -3.86 13.67
C PRO A 108 -2.66 -2.69 13.63
N GLY A 109 -3.00 -1.57 14.24
CA GLY A 109 -2.10 -0.42 14.38
C GLY A 109 -1.79 0.39 13.14
N VAL A 110 -2.26 -0.03 11.97
CA VAL A 110 -1.98 0.68 10.72
C VAL A 110 -2.93 1.87 10.55
N THR A 111 -2.35 3.03 10.25
CA THR A 111 -3.07 4.20 9.70
C THR A 111 -2.54 4.51 8.31
N ALA A 112 -3.43 4.94 7.42
CA ALA A 112 -3.07 5.25 6.04
C ALA A 112 -3.87 6.45 5.51
N HIS A 113 -3.23 7.21 4.62
CA HIS A 113 -3.87 8.27 3.84
C HIS A 113 -3.43 8.22 2.38
N ASN A 114 -4.24 8.76 1.51
CA ASN A 114 -3.98 8.86 0.07
C ASN A 114 -3.84 10.32 -0.39
N ALA A 115 -3.19 11.15 0.42
CA ALA A 115 -2.87 12.51 0.00
C ALA A 115 -2.16 12.48 -1.36
N PRO A 116 -2.43 13.42 -2.26
CA PRO A 116 -1.78 13.49 -3.56
C PRO A 116 -0.26 13.45 -3.41
N GLY A 117 0.39 12.68 -4.25
CA GLY A 117 1.84 12.57 -4.23
C GLY A 117 2.44 11.56 -3.26
N ASN A 118 1.71 11.05 -2.30
CA ASN A 118 2.21 10.01 -1.40
C ASN A 118 1.07 9.22 -0.75
N ILE A 119 1.23 7.90 -0.63
CA ILE A 119 0.45 7.12 0.32
C ILE A 119 1.20 7.13 1.64
N GLY A 120 0.70 7.90 2.59
CA GLY A 120 1.18 7.85 3.95
C GLY A 120 0.68 6.59 4.64
N VAL A 121 1.61 5.84 5.21
CA VAL A 121 1.33 4.71 6.08
C VAL A 121 2.10 4.90 7.37
N SER A 122 1.45 4.71 8.51
CA SER A 122 2.12 4.58 9.79
C SER A 122 1.86 3.19 10.36
N TYR A 123 2.90 2.52 10.81
CA TYR A 123 2.85 1.20 11.42
C TYR A 123 3.88 1.08 12.53
N ARG A 124 3.49 0.60 13.70
CA ARG A 124 4.36 0.40 14.87
C ARG A 124 5.21 1.64 15.24
N GLY A 125 4.66 2.85 15.09
CA GLY A 125 5.38 4.08 15.43
C GLY A 125 6.29 4.62 14.34
N PHE A 126 6.34 3.99 13.17
CA PHE A 126 7.14 4.42 12.02
C PHE A 126 6.26 4.87 10.87
N GLY A 127 6.71 5.91 10.16
CA GLY A 127 6.00 6.42 8.98
C GLY A 127 6.48 5.81 7.67
N SER A 128 5.91 6.26 6.56
CA SER A 128 6.04 5.71 5.20
C SER A 128 7.47 5.45 4.73
N GLY A 129 8.44 6.26 5.14
CA GLY A 129 9.86 6.09 4.77
C GLY A 129 10.51 4.84 5.34
N SER A 130 9.89 4.19 6.33
CA SER A 130 10.35 2.97 6.99
C SER A 130 9.40 1.79 6.83
N ILE A 131 8.37 1.94 6.00
CA ILE A 131 7.39 0.89 5.67
C ILE A 131 7.57 0.52 4.20
N SER A 132 7.95 -0.74 3.93
CA SER A 132 8.01 -1.25 2.56
C SER A 132 6.61 -1.56 2.05
N GLN A 133 6.29 -1.02 0.88
CA GLN A 133 5.09 -1.41 0.14
C GLN A 133 5.52 -2.28 -1.04
N LEU A 134 5.04 -3.51 -1.04
CA LEU A 134 5.41 -4.56 -1.97
C LEU A 134 4.25 -4.88 -2.91
N PHE A 135 4.58 -5.24 -4.14
CA PHE A 135 3.62 -5.74 -5.12
C PHE A 135 4.00 -7.17 -5.48
N ASN A 136 3.16 -8.13 -5.09
CA ASN A 136 3.43 -9.56 -5.30
C ASN A 136 4.80 -9.99 -4.75
N GLY A 137 5.18 -9.46 -3.59
CA GLY A 137 6.44 -9.75 -2.91
C GLY A 137 7.67 -9.05 -3.51
N ILE A 138 7.50 -8.06 -4.38
CA ILE A 138 8.57 -7.33 -5.04
C ILE A 138 8.59 -5.88 -4.55
N ASN A 139 9.77 -5.41 -4.13
CA ASN A 139 10.00 -4.05 -3.71
C ASN A 139 10.35 -3.18 -4.93
N VAL A 140 9.39 -2.43 -5.45
CA VAL A 140 9.60 -1.51 -6.57
C VAL A 140 10.07 -0.12 -6.14
N GLN A 141 10.33 0.07 -4.84
CA GLN A 141 10.66 1.39 -4.24
C GLN A 141 9.60 2.43 -4.61
N TYR A 142 8.37 2.07 -4.32
CA TYR A 142 7.15 2.70 -4.80
C TYR A 142 6.89 4.11 -4.28
N ALA A 143 7.43 4.53 -3.14
CA ALA A 143 6.94 5.62 -2.28
C ALA A 143 6.55 6.93 -2.98
N ILE A 144 7.00 7.18 -4.21
CA ILE A 144 6.75 8.44 -4.90
C ILE A 144 6.20 8.26 -6.33
N ALA A 145 6.44 7.14 -7.01
CA ALA A 145 6.15 7.04 -8.44
C ALA A 145 4.66 6.84 -8.74
N ALA A 146 4.04 5.82 -8.17
CA ALA A 146 2.63 5.52 -8.36
C ALA A 146 2.06 4.86 -7.10
N ARG A 147 0.77 4.75 -6.98
CA ARG A 147 0.09 4.17 -5.82
C ARG A 147 -0.98 3.18 -6.24
N PRO A 148 -1.23 2.13 -5.46
CA PRO A 148 -2.44 1.33 -5.66
C PRO A 148 -3.69 2.15 -5.33
N VAL A 149 -4.78 1.91 -6.02
CA VAL A 149 -6.00 2.73 -5.92
C VAL A 149 -7.18 1.87 -5.49
N ASP A 150 -7.75 1.10 -6.41
CA ASP A 150 -8.96 0.34 -6.18
C ASP A 150 -8.67 -1.06 -5.64
N SER A 151 -9.62 -1.65 -4.95
CA SER A 151 -9.45 -2.95 -4.30
C SER A 151 -9.73 -4.16 -5.20
N TRP A 152 -10.35 -3.97 -6.38
CA TRP A 152 -10.92 -5.06 -7.17
C TRP A 152 -9.92 -6.12 -7.61
N ILE A 153 -8.77 -5.69 -8.13
CA ILE A 153 -7.76 -6.63 -8.68
C ILE A 153 -6.97 -7.39 -7.63
N TYR A 154 -7.09 -7.04 -6.34
CA TYR A 154 -6.32 -7.69 -5.28
C TYR A 154 -7.04 -8.94 -4.76
N ASP A 155 -6.28 -10.03 -4.65
CA ASP A 155 -6.67 -11.26 -3.98
C ASP A 155 -6.63 -11.09 -2.47
N ARG A 156 -5.54 -10.52 -1.97
CA ARG A 156 -5.34 -10.24 -0.56
C ARG A 156 -4.26 -9.18 -0.33
N VAL A 157 -4.21 -8.69 0.89
CA VAL A 157 -3.11 -7.85 1.40
C VAL A 157 -2.53 -8.53 2.62
N GLU A 158 -1.22 -8.70 2.65
CA GLU A 158 -0.48 -9.26 3.77
C GLU A 158 0.40 -8.18 4.41
N ALA A 159 0.55 -8.20 5.73
CA ALA A 159 1.43 -7.29 6.45
C ALA A 159 2.26 -8.04 7.48
N ILE A 160 3.54 -7.70 7.59
CA ILE A 160 4.42 -8.12 8.67
C ILE A 160 4.90 -6.90 9.43
N GLY A 161 4.75 -6.92 10.76
CA GLY A 161 5.17 -5.84 11.64
C GLY A 161 6.65 -5.89 11.98
N GLY A 162 7.32 -4.73 11.96
CA GLY A 162 8.72 -4.57 12.31
C GLY A 162 9.72 -4.97 11.21
N PRO A 163 11.01 -5.06 11.54
CA PRO A 163 12.10 -5.35 10.62
C PRO A 163 11.87 -6.60 9.76
N SER A 164 11.83 -6.43 8.44
CA SER A 164 11.59 -7.49 7.46
C SER A 164 12.49 -7.41 6.22
N SER A 165 13.56 -6.62 6.27
CA SER A 165 14.51 -6.48 5.14
C SER A 165 15.18 -7.79 4.73
N PHE A 166 15.30 -8.75 5.63
CA PHE A 166 15.82 -10.09 5.35
C PHE A 166 14.96 -10.89 4.36
N LEU A 167 13.69 -10.52 4.16
CA LEU A 167 12.78 -11.14 3.18
C LEU A 167 12.74 -10.37 1.85
N PHE A 168 12.66 -9.04 1.91
CA PHE A 168 12.31 -8.22 0.75
C PHE A 168 13.33 -7.15 0.39
N GLY A 169 14.43 -7.07 1.13
CA GLY A 169 15.45 -6.05 0.94
C GLY A 169 15.22 -4.78 1.74
N SER A 170 16.11 -3.83 1.55
CA SER A 170 16.18 -2.59 2.32
C SER A 170 14.90 -1.75 2.22
N GLY A 171 14.47 -1.16 3.34
CA GLY A 171 13.32 -0.24 3.42
C GLY A 171 12.21 -0.63 4.40
N ALA A 172 12.42 -1.56 5.32
CA ALA A 172 11.37 -2.20 6.12
C ALA A 172 11.66 -2.24 7.62
N VAL A 173 12.02 -1.12 8.26
CA VAL A 173 12.25 -1.09 9.73
C VAL A 173 10.92 -1.17 10.49
N GLY A 174 9.90 -0.44 10.06
CA GLY A 174 8.57 -0.44 10.70
C GLY A 174 7.68 -1.59 10.27
N GLY A 175 7.95 -2.19 9.11
CA GLY A 175 7.19 -3.30 8.56
C GLY A 175 7.11 -3.34 7.05
N SER A 176 6.46 -4.37 6.52
CA SER A 176 6.15 -4.49 5.10
C SER A 176 4.67 -4.78 4.87
N ILE A 177 4.12 -4.17 3.83
CA ILE A 177 2.75 -4.39 3.33
C ILE A 177 2.86 -4.90 1.91
N ASN A 178 2.23 -6.04 1.62
CA ASN A 178 2.31 -6.72 0.34
C ASN A 178 0.92 -6.83 -0.29
N TYR A 179 0.74 -6.17 -1.44
CA TYR A 179 -0.47 -6.23 -2.25
C TYR A 179 -0.33 -7.38 -3.24
N ILE A 180 -1.20 -8.38 -3.14
CA ILE A 180 -1.16 -9.59 -3.96
C ILE A 180 -2.34 -9.57 -4.92
N THR A 181 -2.04 -9.58 -6.21
CA THR A 181 -3.02 -9.49 -7.28
C THR A 181 -3.60 -10.85 -7.60
N LYS A 182 -4.89 -10.89 -7.95
CA LYS A 182 -5.56 -12.05 -8.52
C LYS A 182 -4.84 -12.53 -9.78
N VAL A 183 -4.65 -13.82 -9.91
CA VAL A 183 -4.08 -14.46 -11.09
C VAL A 183 -4.92 -15.66 -11.51
N ALA A 184 -4.72 -16.16 -12.72
CA ALA A 184 -5.39 -17.36 -13.21
C ALA A 184 -5.10 -18.56 -12.30
N GLU A 185 -6.15 -19.27 -11.94
CA GLU A 185 -6.12 -20.46 -11.09
C GLU A 185 -6.94 -21.59 -11.70
N ARG A 186 -6.79 -22.78 -11.16
CA ARG A 186 -7.61 -23.94 -11.59
C ARG A 186 -9.06 -23.70 -11.17
N GLY A 187 -9.99 -24.08 -12.03
CA GLY A 187 -11.42 -23.87 -11.84
C GLY A 187 -12.01 -22.84 -12.79
N GLU A 188 -13.33 -22.79 -12.81
CA GLU A 188 -14.11 -21.90 -13.66
C GLU A 188 -15.09 -21.13 -12.82
N PHE A 189 -14.99 -19.82 -12.82
CA PHE A 189 -15.87 -18.92 -12.08
C PHE A 189 -15.79 -17.50 -12.65
N GLY A 190 -16.81 -16.73 -12.36
CA GLY A 190 -16.86 -15.32 -12.73
C GLY A 190 -17.54 -14.50 -11.66
N GLU A 191 -17.22 -13.24 -11.64
CA GLU A 191 -17.79 -12.24 -10.73
C GLU A 191 -17.99 -10.92 -11.44
N ALA A 192 -19.07 -10.20 -11.13
CA ALA A 192 -19.29 -8.84 -11.61
C ALA A 192 -19.87 -7.98 -10.49
N GLN A 193 -19.63 -6.68 -10.55
CA GLN A 193 -20.17 -5.73 -9.59
C GLN A 193 -20.53 -4.42 -10.29
N LEU A 194 -21.71 -3.89 -9.93
CA LEU A 194 -22.09 -2.52 -10.23
C LEU A 194 -22.29 -1.79 -8.90
N ARG A 195 -21.61 -0.67 -8.70
CA ARG A 195 -21.73 0.13 -7.48
C ARG A 195 -22.09 1.56 -7.81
N LEU A 196 -23.04 2.09 -7.06
CA LEU A 196 -23.44 3.49 -7.09
C LEU A 196 -23.36 4.07 -5.67
N GLY A 197 -23.03 5.34 -5.57
CA GLY A 197 -22.91 5.98 -4.26
C GLY A 197 -23.02 7.49 -4.28
N GLY A 198 -22.87 8.09 -3.13
CA GLY A 198 -22.83 9.52 -2.96
C GLY A 198 -21.70 10.17 -3.79
N HIS A 199 -21.88 11.45 -4.11
CA HIS A 199 -20.89 12.22 -4.88
C HIS A 199 -20.61 11.63 -6.27
N GLY A 200 -21.65 11.22 -6.97
CA GLY A 200 -21.52 10.74 -8.33
C GLY A 200 -20.74 9.43 -8.48
N LEU A 201 -20.47 8.69 -7.38
CA LEU A 201 -19.76 7.42 -7.45
C LEU A 201 -20.48 6.43 -8.37
N LYS A 202 -19.76 5.98 -9.38
CA LYS A 202 -20.14 4.91 -10.31
C LYS A 202 -18.93 3.98 -10.47
N GLU A 203 -19.16 2.70 -10.27
CA GLU A 203 -18.11 1.69 -10.43
C GLU A 203 -18.68 0.46 -11.12
N GLY A 204 -17.98 -0.03 -12.11
CA GLY A 204 -18.24 -1.30 -12.79
C GLY A 204 -17.02 -2.20 -12.72
N SER A 205 -17.22 -3.43 -12.25
CA SER A 205 -16.14 -4.40 -12.09
C SER A 205 -16.56 -5.74 -12.68
N PHE A 206 -15.60 -6.43 -13.27
CA PHE A 206 -15.79 -7.75 -13.87
C PHE A 206 -14.55 -8.60 -13.66
N GLY A 207 -14.74 -9.86 -13.34
CA GLY A 207 -13.70 -10.88 -13.22
C GLY A 207 -14.17 -12.20 -13.83
N LEU A 208 -13.29 -12.87 -14.56
CA LEU A 208 -13.57 -14.18 -15.16
C LEU A 208 -12.32 -15.03 -15.13
N ASN A 209 -12.44 -16.25 -14.61
CA ASN A 209 -11.42 -17.29 -14.65
C ASN A 209 -11.96 -18.52 -15.39
N ARG A 210 -11.27 -18.93 -16.46
CA ARG A 210 -11.72 -20.04 -17.31
C ARG A 210 -10.55 -20.90 -17.77
N ARG A 211 -10.80 -22.19 -17.92
CA ARG A 211 -9.92 -23.06 -18.70
C ARG A 211 -10.04 -22.71 -20.18
N VAL A 212 -8.92 -22.45 -20.82
CA VAL A 212 -8.86 -22.03 -22.24
C VAL A 212 -8.28 -23.11 -23.15
N ALA A 213 -7.57 -24.09 -22.58
CA ALA A 213 -7.06 -25.26 -23.28
C ALA A 213 -6.73 -26.38 -22.29
N GLY A 214 -6.66 -27.62 -22.77
CA GLY A 214 -6.46 -28.83 -21.98
C GLY A 214 -7.78 -29.55 -21.67
N ASP A 215 -7.69 -30.77 -21.15
CA ASP A 215 -8.83 -31.66 -20.87
C ASP A 215 -9.15 -31.79 -19.36
N GLY A 216 -8.43 -31.03 -18.50
CA GLY A 216 -8.54 -31.11 -17.05
C GLY A 216 -7.73 -32.26 -16.43
N SER A 217 -6.98 -33.02 -17.22
CA SER A 217 -6.11 -34.10 -16.72
C SER A 217 -4.90 -33.57 -15.92
N GLY A 218 -4.58 -32.27 -16.08
CA GLY A 218 -3.39 -31.62 -15.51
C GLY A 218 -2.10 -31.93 -16.28
N GLN A 219 -2.16 -32.64 -17.43
CA GLN A 219 -0.97 -32.87 -18.23
C GLN A 219 -0.54 -31.64 -19.03
N ALA A 220 -1.52 -30.87 -19.55
CA ALA A 220 -1.28 -29.61 -20.25
C ALA A 220 -2.56 -28.75 -20.15
N ASP A 221 -2.87 -28.25 -18.93
CA ASP A 221 -4.05 -27.42 -18.71
C ASP A 221 -3.68 -25.94 -18.65
N HIS A 222 -4.47 -25.13 -19.34
CA HIS A 222 -4.28 -23.70 -19.40
C HIS A 222 -5.54 -22.98 -18.89
N HIS A 223 -5.36 -22.06 -17.95
CA HIS A 223 -6.42 -21.22 -17.42
C HIS A 223 -6.07 -19.77 -17.65
N ALA A 224 -7.04 -19.00 -18.11
CA ALA A 224 -6.91 -17.55 -18.26
C ALA A 224 -7.81 -16.85 -17.26
N ARG A 225 -7.33 -15.74 -16.72
CA ARG A 225 -8.10 -14.83 -15.88
C ARG A 225 -8.02 -13.41 -16.40
N ILE A 226 -9.14 -12.70 -16.34
CA ILE A 226 -9.24 -11.28 -16.58
C ILE A 226 -10.04 -10.63 -15.45
N ASP A 227 -9.50 -9.55 -14.88
CA ASP A 227 -10.20 -8.68 -13.95
C ASP A 227 -10.13 -7.23 -14.46
N VAL A 228 -11.26 -6.57 -14.52
CA VAL A 228 -11.39 -5.17 -14.96
C VAL A 228 -12.18 -4.40 -13.92
N ASN A 229 -11.73 -3.20 -13.61
CA ASN A 229 -12.46 -2.25 -12.78
C ASN A 229 -12.41 -0.86 -13.41
N HIS A 230 -13.55 -0.19 -13.44
CA HIS A 230 -13.64 1.21 -13.83
C HIS A 230 -14.48 1.97 -12.82
N ARG A 231 -13.94 3.07 -12.32
CA ARG A 231 -14.57 3.89 -11.28
C ARG A 231 -14.48 5.37 -11.65
N GLU A 232 -15.60 6.07 -11.46
CA GLU A 232 -15.68 7.53 -11.51
C GLU A 232 -16.34 8.01 -10.22
N ALA A 233 -15.82 9.08 -9.64
CA ALA A 233 -16.41 9.69 -8.46
C ALA A 233 -16.03 11.17 -8.38
N ASP A 234 -16.97 12.00 -7.99
CA ASP A 234 -16.71 13.33 -7.49
C ASP A 234 -16.37 13.26 -6.01
N SER A 235 -15.99 14.38 -5.43
CA SER A 235 -15.77 14.53 -4.00
C SER A 235 -16.69 15.59 -3.43
N ARG A 236 -16.87 15.59 -2.10
CA ARG A 236 -17.46 16.75 -1.40
C ARG A 236 -16.55 17.97 -1.42
N ILE A 237 -15.26 17.75 -1.61
CA ILE A 237 -14.30 18.84 -1.79
C ILE A 237 -14.55 19.47 -3.15
N GLU A 238 -14.71 20.79 -3.18
CA GLU A 238 -15.04 21.55 -4.37
C GLU A 238 -14.09 21.30 -5.55
N GLY A 239 -14.65 20.86 -6.69
CA GLY A 239 -13.94 20.67 -7.95
C GLY A 239 -13.01 19.46 -7.99
N VAL A 240 -13.03 18.58 -6.98
CA VAL A 240 -12.30 17.30 -7.04
C VAL A 240 -13.16 16.26 -7.73
N ALA A 241 -12.65 15.68 -8.80
CA ALA A 241 -13.22 14.54 -9.49
C ALA A 241 -12.12 13.51 -9.77
N SER A 242 -12.44 12.24 -9.63
CA SER A 242 -11.49 11.15 -9.85
C SER A 242 -12.03 10.13 -10.83
N LYS A 243 -11.13 9.58 -11.63
CA LYS A 243 -11.40 8.51 -12.58
C LYS A 243 -10.26 7.50 -12.51
N SER A 244 -10.59 6.23 -12.40
CA SER A 244 -9.59 5.15 -12.39
C SER A 244 -10.03 3.97 -13.23
N THR A 245 -9.06 3.29 -13.83
CA THR A 245 -9.24 2.04 -14.57
C THR A 245 -8.14 1.08 -14.18
N GLN A 246 -8.52 -0.14 -13.83
CA GLN A 246 -7.61 -1.24 -13.57
C GLN A 246 -7.93 -2.40 -14.49
N LEU A 247 -6.88 -3.07 -14.96
CA LEU A 247 -6.94 -4.32 -15.71
C LEU A 247 -5.88 -5.27 -15.16
N ALA A 248 -6.25 -6.49 -14.83
CA ALA A 248 -5.33 -7.58 -14.57
C ALA A 248 -5.69 -8.76 -15.49
N VAL A 249 -4.70 -9.25 -16.23
CA VAL A 249 -4.84 -10.41 -17.13
C VAL A 249 -3.73 -11.40 -16.81
N SER A 250 -4.06 -12.67 -16.74
CA SER A 250 -3.06 -13.70 -16.53
C SER A 250 -3.41 -15.00 -17.24
N LEU A 251 -2.36 -15.74 -17.57
CA LEU A 251 -2.43 -17.09 -18.13
C LEU A 251 -1.62 -18.02 -17.22
N ARG A 252 -2.27 -19.01 -16.66
CA ARG A 252 -1.67 -20.11 -15.93
C ARG A 252 -1.59 -21.32 -16.87
N SER A 253 -0.41 -21.91 -16.97
CA SER A 253 -0.15 -23.13 -17.73
C SER A 253 0.43 -24.19 -16.81
N ASP A 254 -0.30 -25.27 -16.60
CA ASP A 254 0.14 -26.42 -15.81
C ASP A 254 0.64 -27.53 -16.78
N PHE A 255 1.86 -28.01 -16.57
CA PHE A 255 2.47 -29.10 -17.36
C PHE A 255 2.79 -30.28 -16.44
N GLY A 256 1.83 -31.18 -16.30
CA GLY A 256 1.87 -32.25 -15.33
C GLY A 256 1.85 -31.73 -13.88
N ALA A 257 2.28 -32.59 -12.96
CA ALA A 257 2.31 -32.26 -11.52
C ALA A 257 3.56 -31.46 -11.10
N ARG A 258 4.53 -31.27 -12.00
CA ARG A 258 5.86 -30.78 -11.63
C ARG A 258 6.21 -29.39 -12.13
N PHE A 259 5.53 -28.89 -13.16
CA PHE A 259 5.84 -27.58 -13.71
C PHE A 259 4.57 -26.77 -13.94
N ASN A 260 4.59 -25.51 -13.49
CA ASN A 260 3.59 -24.54 -13.89
C ASN A 260 4.24 -23.18 -14.19
N HIS A 261 3.57 -22.43 -15.05
CA HIS A 261 3.97 -21.10 -15.44
C HIS A 261 2.78 -20.15 -15.37
N ILE A 262 2.98 -18.97 -14.78
CA ILE A 262 1.99 -17.90 -14.76
C ILE A 262 2.61 -16.69 -15.46
N LEU A 263 1.97 -16.23 -16.54
CA LEU A 263 2.24 -14.94 -17.15
C LEU A 263 1.14 -13.98 -16.72
N ALA A 264 1.48 -12.87 -16.09
CA ALA A 264 0.52 -11.90 -15.56
C ALA A 264 0.89 -10.48 -16.00
N TYR A 265 -0.11 -9.73 -16.40
CA TYR A 265 -0.01 -8.32 -16.76
C TYR A 265 -1.06 -7.52 -16.03
N GLU A 266 -0.67 -6.38 -15.46
CA GLU A 266 -1.53 -5.44 -14.78
C GLU A 266 -1.36 -4.05 -15.39
N PHE A 267 -2.47 -3.33 -15.49
CA PHE A 267 -2.53 -1.96 -15.91
C PHE A 267 -3.37 -1.16 -14.93
N GLN A 268 -2.91 0.03 -14.58
CA GLN A 268 -3.65 0.98 -13.76
C GLN A 268 -3.50 2.37 -14.37
N ASP A 269 -4.60 3.09 -14.49
CA ASP A 269 -4.66 4.48 -14.93
C ASP A 269 -5.57 5.24 -13.99
N GLU A 270 -5.09 6.35 -13.43
CA GLU A 270 -5.86 7.21 -12.54
C GLU A 270 -5.65 8.67 -12.93
N ASP A 271 -6.74 9.42 -12.92
CA ASP A 271 -6.74 10.87 -13.13
C ASP A 271 -7.61 11.53 -12.04
N VAL A 272 -7.04 12.48 -11.33
CA VAL A 272 -7.73 13.28 -10.32
C VAL A 272 -7.63 14.75 -10.71
N ALA A 273 -8.76 15.32 -11.06
CA ALA A 273 -8.89 16.74 -11.30
C ALA A 273 -8.85 17.49 -9.97
N ARG A 274 -8.09 18.58 -9.93
CA ARG A 274 -7.99 19.51 -8.81
C ARG A 274 -7.82 18.81 -7.46
N PRO A 275 -6.79 17.95 -7.28
CA PRO A 275 -6.65 17.11 -6.10
C PRO A 275 -6.60 17.94 -4.81
N TYR A 276 -7.18 17.39 -3.74
CA TYR A 276 -7.23 18.02 -2.43
C TYR A 276 -5.92 17.84 -1.67
N TRP A 277 -5.31 18.93 -1.21
CA TRP A 277 -4.05 18.92 -0.46
C TRP A 277 -4.21 19.14 1.04
N GLY A 278 -5.39 19.56 1.49
CA GLY A 278 -5.68 19.75 2.90
C GLY A 278 -6.54 21.00 3.16
N THR A 279 -7.03 21.10 4.38
CA THR A 279 -7.77 22.25 4.90
C THR A 279 -6.86 23.02 5.85
N PRO A 280 -6.73 24.35 5.75
CA PRO A 280 -5.89 25.15 6.62
C PRO A 280 -6.36 25.10 8.07
N LEU A 281 -5.41 25.10 9.01
CA LEU A 281 -5.67 25.15 10.44
C LEU A 281 -5.96 26.58 10.89
N LEU A 282 -6.90 26.73 11.84
CA LEU A 282 -7.19 28.01 12.48
C LEU A 282 -6.05 28.47 13.39
N ASN A 283 -5.72 29.75 13.35
CA ASN A 283 -4.82 30.40 14.30
C ASN A 283 -5.53 30.70 15.66
N PRO A 284 -4.81 30.72 16.79
CA PRO A 284 -3.40 30.37 16.90
C PRO A 284 -3.19 28.85 16.69
N ILE A 285 -2.21 28.47 15.87
CA ILE A 285 -1.86 27.07 15.65
C ILE A 285 -0.95 26.63 16.82
N ALA A 286 -1.54 26.24 17.92
CA ALA A 286 -0.87 25.71 19.10
C ALA A 286 -1.85 24.85 19.91
N GLY A 287 -1.33 23.86 20.63
CA GLY A 287 -2.17 22.94 21.40
C GLY A 287 -3.07 22.10 20.49
N THR A 288 -4.38 22.13 20.74
CA THR A 288 -5.35 21.36 19.93
C THR A 288 -5.65 22.07 18.61
N ALA A 289 -5.23 21.45 17.51
CA ALA A 289 -5.48 21.93 16.15
C ALA A 289 -6.98 21.90 15.82
N ARG A 290 -7.43 22.89 15.08
CA ARG A 290 -8.82 23.06 14.64
C ARG A 290 -8.87 23.53 13.19
N VAL A 291 -9.93 23.15 12.48
CA VAL A 291 -10.29 23.69 11.18
C VAL A 291 -11.57 24.50 11.28
N ASP A 292 -11.76 25.43 10.37
CA ASP A 292 -13.02 26.14 10.23
C ASP A 292 -14.02 25.26 9.44
N GLU A 293 -15.20 25.01 10.01
CA GLU A 293 -16.25 24.20 9.39
C GLU A 293 -16.70 24.76 8.02
N GLY A 294 -16.69 26.09 7.85
CA GLY A 294 -17.01 26.74 6.57
C GLY A 294 -15.99 26.45 5.46
N THR A 295 -14.75 26.08 5.83
CA THR A 295 -13.68 25.74 4.87
C THR A 295 -13.49 24.22 4.67
N ARG A 296 -14.25 23.39 5.39
CA ARG A 296 -14.11 21.94 5.40
C ARG A 296 -14.11 21.30 3.99
N PHE A 297 -14.90 21.87 3.08
CA PHE A 297 -15.06 21.35 1.72
C PHE A 297 -14.44 22.26 0.64
N LYS A 298 -13.77 23.33 1.04
CA LYS A 298 -13.10 24.24 0.12
C LYS A 298 -11.82 23.62 -0.45
N ASN A 299 -11.53 23.92 -1.70
CA ASN A 299 -10.32 23.47 -2.37
C ASN A 299 -9.51 24.69 -2.84
N TYR A 300 -8.39 24.93 -2.21
CA TYR A 300 -7.51 26.06 -2.51
C TYR A 300 -6.45 25.76 -3.58
N ASN A 301 -6.52 24.59 -4.25
CA ASN A 301 -5.62 24.26 -5.36
C ASN A 301 -5.91 25.16 -6.57
N SER A 302 -4.97 25.22 -7.55
CA SER A 302 -5.21 25.87 -8.83
C SER A 302 -6.43 25.29 -9.55
N ALA A 303 -7.12 26.11 -10.36
CA ALA A 303 -8.38 25.73 -11.01
C ALA A 303 -8.26 24.48 -11.91
N ASP A 304 -7.05 24.27 -12.48
CA ASP A 304 -6.72 23.13 -13.34
C ASP A 304 -5.60 22.25 -12.74
N GLY A 305 -5.54 22.15 -11.40
CA GLY A 305 -4.68 21.20 -10.71
C GLY A 305 -4.94 19.76 -11.17
N VAL A 306 -3.90 18.93 -11.20
CA VAL A 306 -3.97 17.54 -11.67
C VAL A 306 -3.09 16.64 -10.85
N TYR A 307 -3.58 15.44 -10.59
CA TYR A 307 -2.78 14.27 -10.25
C TYR A 307 -3.16 13.15 -11.23
N ALA A 308 -2.21 12.61 -11.94
CA ALA A 308 -2.43 11.52 -12.88
C ALA A 308 -1.33 10.48 -12.74
N GLN A 309 -1.67 9.20 -12.84
CA GLN A 309 -0.70 8.12 -12.84
C GLN A 309 -1.09 7.03 -13.82
N ARG A 310 -0.06 6.35 -14.35
CA ARG A 310 -0.21 5.15 -15.18
C ARG A 310 0.85 4.14 -14.79
N VAL A 311 0.43 2.89 -14.60
CA VAL A 311 1.30 1.78 -14.22
C VAL A 311 1.09 0.62 -15.17
N HIS A 312 2.20 0.04 -15.61
CA HIS A 312 2.26 -1.26 -16.30
C HIS A 312 3.11 -2.21 -15.47
N TRP A 313 2.60 -3.38 -15.21
CA TRP A 313 3.27 -4.40 -14.41
C TRP A 313 3.19 -5.75 -15.11
N LEU A 314 4.32 -6.28 -15.54
CA LEU A 314 4.44 -7.57 -16.21
C LEU A 314 5.24 -8.53 -15.33
N ARG A 315 4.74 -9.76 -15.15
CA ARG A 315 5.41 -10.82 -14.39
C ARG A 315 5.30 -12.15 -15.12
N SER A 316 6.40 -12.90 -15.09
CA SER A 316 6.48 -14.29 -15.54
C SER A 316 6.96 -15.11 -14.35
N VAL A 317 6.14 -16.03 -13.86
CA VAL A 317 6.43 -16.86 -12.69
C VAL A 317 6.43 -18.32 -13.12
N ALA A 318 7.61 -18.93 -13.14
CA ALA A 318 7.81 -20.35 -13.47
C ALA A 318 8.15 -21.13 -12.22
N SER A 319 7.35 -22.13 -11.87
CA SER A 319 7.57 -23.00 -10.71
C SER A 319 7.84 -24.44 -11.18
N TRP A 320 8.94 -24.99 -10.71
CA TRP A 320 9.39 -26.34 -11.06
C TRP A 320 9.69 -27.17 -9.82
N ARG A 321 8.94 -28.26 -9.64
CA ARG A 321 9.20 -29.27 -8.62
C ARG A 321 10.20 -30.28 -9.18
N ALA A 322 11.49 -30.07 -8.90
CA ALA A 322 12.56 -30.95 -9.35
C ALA A 322 12.48 -32.34 -8.71
N SER A 323 12.07 -32.39 -7.42
CA SER A 323 11.73 -33.61 -6.67
C SER A 323 10.66 -33.29 -5.62
N ASP A 324 10.25 -34.28 -4.83
CA ASP A 324 9.31 -34.06 -3.72
C ASP A 324 9.93 -33.20 -2.61
N ALA A 325 11.24 -33.17 -2.53
CA ALA A 325 11.99 -32.37 -1.55
C ALA A 325 12.44 -31.01 -2.10
N LEU A 326 12.59 -30.83 -3.42
CA LEU A 326 13.22 -29.66 -4.03
C LEU A 326 12.33 -28.98 -5.06
N GLN A 327 12.03 -27.72 -4.85
CA GLN A 327 11.27 -26.88 -5.77
C GLN A 327 12.02 -25.58 -6.06
N PHE A 328 11.95 -25.12 -7.30
CA PHE A 328 12.42 -23.81 -7.73
C PHE A 328 11.26 -22.95 -8.24
N THR A 329 11.37 -21.67 -7.99
CA THR A 329 10.46 -20.65 -8.57
C THR A 329 11.29 -19.50 -9.12
N ASN A 330 11.13 -19.20 -10.39
CA ASN A 330 11.76 -18.04 -11.03
C ASN A 330 10.70 -16.98 -11.30
N THR A 331 10.97 -15.73 -10.95
CA THR A 331 10.09 -14.57 -11.16
C THR A 331 10.84 -13.51 -11.94
N LEU A 332 10.57 -13.40 -13.23
CA LEU A 332 10.96 -12.27 -14.07
C LEU A 332 9.90 -11.19 -14.01
N TYR A 333 10.31 -9.93 -13.92
CA TYR A 333 9.35 -8.84 -13.82
C TYR A 333 9.82 -7.54 -14.47
N ALA A 334 8.84 -6.76 -14.94
CA ALA A 334 9.02 -5.41 -15.45
C ALA A 334 7.89 -4.52 -14.97
N TYR A 335 8.26 -3.43 -14.30
CA TYR A 335 7.38 -2.39 -13.79
C TYR A 335 7.71 -1.07 -14.46
N ASP A 336 6.69 -0.38 -14.97
CA ASP A 336 6.81 0.92 -15.61
C ASP A 336 5.71 1.83 -15.03
N ALA A 337 6.10 2.96 -14.46
CA ALA A 337 5.19 3.88 -13.82
C ALA A 337 5.47 5.32 -14.20
N LEU A 338 4.45 6.02 -14.68
CA LEU A 338 4.46 7.43 -14.96
C LEU A 338 3.48 8.13 -14.03
N ARG A 339 3.94 9.19 -13.34
CA ARG A 339 3.10 10.04 -12.52
C ARG A 339 3.34 11.50 -12.84
N ASP A 340 2.25 12.20 -13.16
CA ASP A 340 2.23 13.64 -13.41
C ASP A 340 1.36 14.35 -12.39
N TYR A 341 1.84 15.47 -11.89
CA TYR A 341 0.98 16.35 -11.12
C TYR A 341 1.43 17.81 -11.22
N ARG A 342 0.47 18.73 -11.04
CA ARG A 342 0.66 20.16 -10.94
C ARG A 342 -0.33 20.71 -9.93
N ASN A 343 0.19 21.37 -8.90
CA ASN A 343 -0.60 21.77 -7.77
C ASN A 343 -0.02 23.00 -7.06
N VAL A 344 -0.88 23.71 -6.35
CA VAL A 344 -0.52 24.57 -5.23
C VAL A 344 -0.72 23.73 -3.97
N GLU A 345 0.32 23.53 -3.16
CA GLU A 345 0.37 22.45 -2.19
C GLU A 345 0.29 22.89 -0.72
N SER A 346 0.36 24.18 -0.44
CA SER A 346 0.37 24.69 0.94
C SER A 346 -0.65 25.80 1.14
N TYR A 347 -1.45 25.66 2.19
CA TYR A 347 -2.48 26.62 2.57
C TYR A 347 -2.37 26.92 4.05
N ARG A 348 -2.49 28.19 4.41
CA ARG A 348 -2.55 28.63 5.80
C ARG A 348 -3.43 29.86 5.92
N PHE A 349 -4.11 30.00 7.04
CA PHE A 349 -4.76 31.26 7.37
C PHE A 349 -3.72 32.36 7.63
N ASN A 350 -4.12 33.61 7.38
CA ASN A 350 -3.44 34.76 7.94
C ASN A 350 -3.63 34.78 9.47
N PRO A 351 -2.86 35.56 10.25
CA PRO A 351 -2.97 35.58 11.71
C PRO A 351 -4.39 35.87 12.25
N ALA A 352 -5.19 36.64 11.51
CA ALA A 352 -6.55 37.02 11.89
C ALA A 352 -7.62 35.99 11.43
N ASN A 353 -7.27 34.95 10.75
CA ASN A 353 -8.17 33.94 10.13
C ASN A 353 -9.20 34.54 9.13
N THR A 354 -8.87 35.65 8.50
CA THR A 354 -9.74 36.34 7.55
C THR A 354 -9.39 36.07 6.10
N ALA A 355 -8.26 35.45 5.84
CA ALA A 355 -7.80 35.13 4.48
C ALA A 355 -6.92 33.87 4.48
N VAL A 356 -6.93 33.11 3.39
CA VAL A 356 -6.08 31.95 3.16
C VAL A 356 -4.94 32.31 2.21
N ILE A 357 -3.72 32.14 2.70
CA ILE A 357 -2.47 32.32 1.94
C ILE A 357 -2.15 30.99 1.28
N ARG A 358 -2.02 31.01 -0.05
CA ARG A 358 -1.68 29.90 -0.91
C ARG A 358 -0.22 30.00 -1.34
N SER A 359 0.55 28.92 -1.21
CA SER A 359 2.00 28.91 -1.52
C SER A 359 2.46 27.52 -1.97
N SER A 360 3.70 27.43 -2.40
CA SER A 360 4.35 26.17 -2.81
C SER A 360 3.69 25.54 -4.03
N THR A 361 4.06 26.03 -5.21
CA THR A 361 3.65 25.38 -6.48
C THR A 361 4.59 24.24 -6.79
N LEU A 362 4.04 23.18 -7.36
CA LEU A 362 4.84 22.07 -7.88
C LEU A 362 4.25 21.50 -9.17
N LEU A 363 5.02 21.63 -10.26
CA LEU A 363 4.87 20.83 -11.47
C LEU A 363 5.86 19.68 -11.40
N GLN A 364 5.38 18.43 -11.40
CA GLN A 364 6.24 17.27 -11.20
C GLN A 364 5.84 16.11 -12.11
N ARG A 365 6.85 15.52 -12.77
CA ARG A 365 6.75 14.19 -13.37
C ARG A 365 7.71 13.24 -12.67
N HIS A 366 7.26 12.04 -12.42
CA HIS A 366 8.10 10.88 -12.10
C HIS A 366 7.92 9.84 -13.18
N ASP A 367 9.04 9.42 -13.78
CA ASP A 367 9.12 8.37 -14.80
C ASP A 367 10.03 7.28 -14.22
N GLN A 368 9.44 6.12 -13.87
CA GLN A 368 10.13 5.02 -13.19
C GLN A 368 9.99 3.73 -13.98
N ARG A 369 11.10 3.02 -14.11
CA ARG A 369 11.14 1.69 -14.68
C ARG A 369 11.97 0.75 -13.79
N VAL A 370 11.40 -0.41 -13.43
CA VAL A 370 12.09 -1.46 -12.69
C VAL A 370 12.04 -2.75 -13.50
N VAL A 371 13.18 -3.39 -13.64
CA VAL A 371 13.28 -4.73 -14.25
C VAL A 371 14.12 -5.59 -13.32
N GLY A 372 13.69 -6.83 -13.10
CA GLY A 372 14.44 -7.74 -12.25
C GLY A 372 14.08 -9.19 -12.46
N ASP A 373 14.90 -10.02 -11.83
CA ASP A 373 14.79 -11.47 -11.81
C ASP A 373 15.06 -11.98 -10.41
N ARG A 374 14.18 -12.85 -9.92
CA ARG A 374 14.33 -13.52 -8.63
C ARG A 374 14.19 -15.03 -8.81
N LEU A 375 15.20 -15.74 -8.34
CA LEU A 375 15.21 -17.20 -8.26
C LEU A 375 15.08 -17.63 -6.81
N ASP A 376 14.02 -18.31 -6.46
CA ASP A 376 13.74 -18.92 -5.16
C ASP A 376 13.89 -20.44 -5.26
N GLY A 377 14.57 -21.08 -4.31
CA GLY A 377 14.62 -22.52 -4.13
C GLY A 377 14.12 -22.90 -2.74
N THR A 378 13.32 -23.97 -2.64
CA THR A 378 12.92 -24.55 -1.35
C THR A 378 13.34 -26.01 -1.29
N TYR A 379 13.91 -26.42 -0.16
CA TYR A 379 14.35 -27.80 0.07
C TYR A 379 13.86 -28.33 1.42
N LYS A 380 13.22 -29.49 1.42
CA LYS A 380 12.77 -30.22 2.60
C LYS A 380 13.77 -31.35 2.90
N GLY A 381 14.37 -31.31 4.07
CA GLY A 381 15.41 -32.28 4.43
C GLY A 381 15.56 -32.46 5.92
N THR A 382 16.75 -32.91 6.30
CA THR A 382 17.16 -33.12 7.71
C THR A 382 18.52 -32.54 7.96
N LEU A 383 18.75 -32.10 9.18
CA LEU A 383 20.04 -31.62 9.67
C LEU A 383 20.28 -32.23 11.05
N GLY A 384 21.36 -33.03 11.20
CA GLY A 384 21.68 -33.68 12.46
C GLY A 384 20.57 -34.63 12.96
N GLY A 385 19.79 -35.27 12.07
CA GLY A 385 18.65 -36.10 12.42
C GLY A 385 17.33 -35.37 12.68
N HIS A 386 17.31 -34.04 12.69
CA HIS A 386 16.14 -33.20 12.85
C HIS A 386 15.57 -32.79 11.50
N ARG A 387 14.25 -32.70 11.36
CA ARG A 387 13.62 -32.12 10.17
C ARG A 387 14.11 -30.69 9.99
N SER A 388 14.57 -30.37 8.79
CA SER A 388 15.12 -29.06 8.46
C SER A 388 14.69 -28.66 7.05
N ASP A 389 13.87 -27.62 6.94
CA ASP A 389 13.36 -27.06 5.70
C ASP A 389 14.15 -25.78 5.38
N TRP A 390 14.51 -25.59 4.12
CA TRP A 390 15.36 -24.50 3.64
C TRP A 390 14.70 -23.73 2.52
N ALA A 391 14.82 -22.40 2.56
CA ALA A 391 14.58 -21.55 1.38
C ALA A 391 15.84 -20.73 1.10
N PHE A 392 16.20 -20.63 -0.16
CA PHE A 392 17.37 -19.88 -0.60
C PHE A 392 17.11 -19.23 -1.95
N GLY A 393 17.83 -18.17 -2.27
CA GLY A 393 17.62 -17.55 -3.57
C GLY A 393 18.53 -16.37 -3.86
N LEU A 394 18.38 -15.90 -5.08
CA LEU A 394 19.05 -14.75 -5.66
C LEU A 394 18.02 -13.74 -6.15
N ASP A 395 18.31 -12.46 -6.01
CA ASP A 395 17.44 -11.37 -6.44
C ASP A 395 18.31 -10.29 -7.10
N ILE A 396 18.01 -9.95 -8.35
CA ILE A 396 18.74 -8.94 -9.12
C ILE A 396 17.72 -7.99 -9.73
N SER A 397 17.90 -6.69 -9.52
CA SER A 397 17.03 -5.67 -10.10
C SER A 397 17.76 -4.41 -10.51
N VAL A 398 17.17 -3.70 -11.46
CA VAL A 398 17.58 -2.36 -11.87
C VAL A 398 16.38 -1.46 -11.86
N ASN A 399 16.39 -0.45 -10.99
CA ASN A 399 15.40 0.61 -10.89
C ASN A 399 15.97 1.89 -11.49
N LYS A 400 15.35 2.42 -12.52
CA LYS A 400 15.70 3.72 -13.13
C LYS A 400 14.56 4.67 -12.92
N GLN A 401 14.87 5.87 -12.43
CA GLN A 401 13.88 6.91 -12.24
C GLN A 401 14.41 8.27 -12.71
N THR A 402 13.59 8.96 -13.49
CA THR A 402 13.82 10.36 -13.89
C THR A 402 12.80 11.25 -13.17
N ARG A 403 13.29 12.33 -12.58
CA ARG A 403 12.45 13.36 -11.97
C ARG A 403 12.46 14.62 -12.80
N PHE A 404 11.31 15.30 -12.86
CA PHE A 404 11.11 16.53 -13.62
C PHE A 404 10.41 17.57 -12.73
N PRO A 405 11.04 18.05 -11.64
CA PRO A 405 10.41 19.01 -10.76
C PRO A 405 10.54 20.44 -11.34
N ASN A 406 9.50 21.23 -11.15
CA ASN A 406 9.52 22.68 -11.24
C ASN A 406 8.66 23.24 -10.12
N SER A 407 9.25 23.87 -9.13
CA SER A 407 8.59 24.30 -7.90
C SER A 407 8.98 25.70 -7.49
N LEU A 408 8.04 26.41 -6.90
CA LEU A 408 8.26 27.70 -6.23
C LEU A 408 7.75 27.57 -4.80
N SER A 409 8.56 27.97 -3.83
CA SER A 409 8.15 27.99 -2.41
C SER A 409 7.47 29.31 -2.00
N THR A 410 7.31 30.26 -2.93
CA THR A 410 6.75 31.60 -2.68
C THR A 410 5.23 31.56 -2.49
N THR A 411 4.68 32.64 -1.94
CA THR A 411 3.24 32.91 -1.95
C THR A 411 2.76 33.07 -3.38
N VAL A 412 1.70 32.34 -3.73
CA VAL A 412 1.02 32.41 -5.03
C VAL A 412 -0.02 33.54 -4.99
N SER A 413 -0.93 33.46 -4.01
CA SER A 413 -2.02 34.42 -3.83
C SER A 413 -2.58 34.32 -2.41
N THR A 414 -3.38 35.31 -2.04
CA THR A 414 -4.16 35.33 -0.81
C THR A 414 -5.63 35.49 -1.20
N VAL A 415 -6.50 34.61 -0.70
CA VAL A 415 -7.91 34.55 -1.09
C VAL A 415 -8.84 34.63 0.11
N ASP A 416 -10.08 35.04 -0.10
CA ASP A 416 -11.15 34.91 0.88
C ASP A 416 -11.35 33.43 1.23
N PRO A 417 -11.56 33.05 2.50
CA PRO A 417 -11.68 31.64 2.88
C PRO A 417 -12.87 30.91 2.28
N TYR A 418 -13.93 31.61 1.93
CA TYR A 418 -15.23 31.03 1.55
C TYR A 418 -15.59 31.30 0.10
N ASN A 419 -15.31 32.52 -0.38
CA ASN A 419 -15.70 33.00 -1.70
C ASN A 419 -14.47 33.41 -2.51
N PHE A 420 -13.95 32.50 -3.32
CA PHE A 420 -12.72 32.73 -4.08
C PHE A 420 -12.75 32.03 -5.43
N VAL A 421 -11.94 32.54 -6.35
CA VAL A 421 -11.55 31.88 -7.59
C VAL A 421 -10.03 31.72 -7.58
N THR A 422 -9.56 30.57 -7.96
CA THR A 422 -8.12 30.32 -8.11
C THR A 422 -7.71 30.41 -9.56
N GLU A 423 -6.50 30.89 -9.81
CA GLU A 423 -5.88 30.95 -11.13
C GLU A 423 -5.62 29.55 -11.70
N ARG A 424 -5.42 29.46 -13.02
CA ARG A 424 -4.87 28.26 -13.64
C ARG A 424 -3.38 28.15 -13.28
N PHE A 425 -2.87 26.95 -13.22
CA PHE A 425 -1.52 26.68 -12.74
C PHE A 425 -0.43 27.43 -13.53
N PHE A 426 -0.56 27.49 -14.85
CA PHE A 426 0.42 28.19 -15.70
C PHE A 426 0.20 29.70 -15.81
N ASP A 427 -0.84 30.24 -15.21
CA ASP A 427 -1.03 31.68 -15.03
C ASP A 427 -0.27 32.20 -13.78
N ILE A 428 0.26 31.27 -12.94
CA ILE A 428 1.09 31.61 -11.79
C ILE A 428 2.46 32.11 -12.28
N PRO A 429 2.92 33.30 -11.90
CA PRO A 429 4.22 33.82 -12.30
C PRO A 429 5.36 32.86 -11.95
N GLY A 430 6.20 32.57 -12.93
CA GLY A 430 7.32 31.63 -12.79
C GLY A 430 6.99 30.17 -13.11
N MET A 431 5.70 29.81 -13.29
CA MET A 431 5.31 28.50 -13.78
C MET A 431 5.15 28.52 -15.29
N SER A 432 5.78 27.56 -15.99
CA SER A 432 5.72 27.42 -17.45
C SER A 432 5.42 25.97 -17.83
N PRO A 433 4.68 25.75 -18.94
CA PRO A 433 4.44 24.41 -19.47
C PRO A 433 5.74 23.66 -19.82
N GLY A 434 5.67 22.34 -19.75
CA GLY A 434 6.75 21.44 -20.12
C GLY A 434 7.50 20.85 -18.94
N PHE A 435 7.98 19.62 -19.14
CA PHE A 435 8.76 18.88 -18.15
C PHE A 435 10.24 18.95 -18.54
N ARG A 436 11.08 19.40 -17.63
CA ARG A 436 12.53 19.39 -17.77
C ARG A 436 13.15 18.41 -16.80
N PRO A 437 13.94 17.43 -17.27
CA PRO A 437 14.59 16.48 -16.38
C PRO A 437 15.55 17.20 -15.43
N ASP A 438 15.49 16.86 -14.16
CA ASP A 438 16.36 17.36 -13.10
C ASP A 438 17.50 16.39 -12.84
N ARG A 439 17.15 15.13 -12.58
CA ARG A 439 18.12 14.08 -12.37
C ARG A 439 17.58 12.71 -12.74
N ASN A 440 18.51 11.81 -13.03
CA ASN A 440 18.27 10.39 -13.22
C ASN A 440 18.96 9.63 -12.09
N ASN A 441 18.21 8.77 -11.41
CA ASN A 441 18.77 7.81 -10.48
C ASN A 441 18.67 6.42 -11.11
N ARG A 442 19.74 5.64 -10.99
CA ARG A 442 19.79 4.23 -11.32
C ARG A 442 20.22 3.47 -10.08
N VAL A 443 19.35 2.61 -9.57
CA VAL A 443 19.64 1.74 -8.43
C VAL A 443 19.70 0.32 -8.94
N LYS A 444 20.88 -0.30 -8.84
CA LYS A 444 21.07 -1.72 -9.12
C LYS A 444 21.19 -2.46 -7.79
N THR A 445 20.36 -3.47 -7.59
CA THR A 445 20.37 -4.32 -6.40
C THR A 445 20.69 -5.74 -6.81
N SER A 446 21.62 -6.37 -6.09
CA SER A 446 21.86 -7.82 -6.15
C SER A 446 21.88 -8.36 -4.73
N ALA A 447 21.18 -9.48 -4.50
CA ALA A 447 21.07 -10.05 -3.18
C ALA A 447 21.09 -11.57 -3.21
N ALA A 448 21.59 -12.16 -2.14
CA ALA A 448 21.45 -13.57 -1.84
C ALA A 448 20.82 -13.73 -0.46
N TYR A 449 19.96 -14.73 -0.32
CA TYR A 449 19.30 -15.00 0.96
C TYR A 449 19.18 -16.49 1.23
N LEU A 450 19.08 -16.79 2.52
CA LEU A 450 18.90 -18.13 3.04
C LEU A 450 17.94 -18.06 4.23
N GLU A 451 16.92 -18.91 4.24
CA GLU A 451 16.02 -19.09 5.38
C GLU A 451 15.98 -20.57 5.74
N ASN A 452 15.90 -20.88 7.02
CA ASN A 452 15.83 -22.25 7.51
C ASN A 452 14.78 -22.36 8.62
N ARG A 453 14.07 -23.50 8.64
CA ARG A 453 13.26 -23.95 9.77
C ARG A 453 13.74 -25.32 10.18
N THR A 454 14.24 -25.47 11.39
CA THR A 454 14.66 -26.75 11.97
C THR A 454 13.80 -27.10 13.18
N THR A 455 13.19 -28.29 13.20
CA THR A 455 12.44 -28.83 14.33
C THR A 455 13.43 -29.39 15.35
N LEU A 456 13.65 -28.67 16.47
CA LEU A 456 14.59 -29.06 17.52
C LEU A 456 14.04 -30.22 18.35
N VAL A 457 12.77 -30.12 18.73
CA VAL A 457 11.96 -31.18 19.33
C VAL A 457 10.55 -31.06 18.73
N PRO A 458 9.67 -32.07 18.82
CA PRO A 458 8.36 -32.05 18.15
C PRO A 458 7.51 -30.81 18.35
N SER A 459 7.65 -30.14 19.51
CA SER A 459 6.91 -28.91 19.84
C SER A 459 7.71 -27.61 19.65
N LEU A 460 8.99 -27.66 19.25
CA LEU A 460 9.85 -26.48 19.19
C LEU A 460 10.59 -26.38 17.85
N ASN A 461 10.36 -25.30 17.14
CA ASN A 461 10.99 -25.00 15.88
C ASN A 461 11.90 -23.76 16.01
N LEU A 462 13.09 -23.84 15.43
CA LEU A 462 14.00 -22.72 15.22
C LEU A 462 13.81 -22.22 13.79
N VAL A 463 13.55 -20.93 13.61
CA VAL A 463 13.47 -20.27 12.31
C VAL A 463 14.56 -19.22 12.21
N THR A 464 15.42 -19.32 11.20
CA THR A 464 16.51 -18.38 10.96
C THR A 464 16.44 -17.85 9.54
N ALA A 465 16.83 -16.60 9.31
CA ALA A 465 16.96 -16.03 7.98
C ALA A 465 18.15 -15.08 7.92
N LEU A 466 18.80 -15.03 6.76
CA LEU A 466 19.90 -14.13 6.47
C LEU A 466 19.76 -13.64 5.01
N ARG A 467 19.96 -12.35 4.79
CA ARG A 467 20.05 -11.74 3.47
C ARG A 467 21.23 -10.78 3.43
N HIS A 468 22.00 -10.89 2.38
CA HIS A 468 23.05 -9.93 2.05
C HIS A 468 22.73 -9.26 0.73
N GLU A 469 22.83 -7.92 0.70
CA GLU A 469 22.55 -7.13 -0.50
C GLU A 469 23.77 -6.30 -0.88
N ARG A 470 23.92 -6.08 -2.17
CA ARG A 470 24.75 -5.02 -2.75
C ARG A 470 23.84 -4.08 -3.53
N ILE A 471 23.81 -2.82 -3.09
CA ILE A 471 22.99 -1.76 -3.67
C ILE A 471 23.94 -0.72 -4.28
N GLU A 472 23.87 -0.50 -5.57
CA GLU A 472 24.69 0.46 -6.31
C GLU A 472 23.78 1.59 -6.81
N LEU A 473 24.00 2.80 -6.33
CA LEU A 473 23.31 4.01 -6.77
C LEU A 473 24.22 4.81 -7.72
N GLU A 474 23.69 5.08 -8.90
CA GLU A 474 24.24 6.06 -9.85
C GLU A 474 23.24 7.21 -9.97
N LEU A 475 23.71 8.44 -9.73
CA LEU A 475 22.94 9.66 -9.84
C LEU A 475 23.55 10.55 -10.90
N SER A 476 22.73 11.05 -11.84
CA SER A 476 23.16 12.01 -12.89
C SER A 476 22.29 13.26 -12.80
N ASN A 477 22.88 14.38 -12.44
CA ASN A 477 22.23 15.68 -12.46
C ASN A 477 22.13 16.23 -13.88
N ARG A 478 21.01 16.86 -14.19
CA ARG A 478 20.71 17.46 -15.49
C ARG A 478 20.64 18.99 -15.44
N ARG A 479 20.55 19.54 -14.22
CA ARG A 479 20.43 20.97 -13.95
C ARG A 479 21.40 21.37 -12.83
N GLU A 480 21.77 22.66 -12.81
CA GLU A 480 22.50 23.27 -11.70
C GLU A 480 23.77 22.51 -11.32
N ILE A 481 24.57 22.15 -12.33
CA ILE A 481 25.81 21.42 -12.10
C ILE A 481 26.81 22.39 -11.50
N THR A 482 27.22 22.11 -10.25
CA THR A 482 28.17 22.91 -9.48
C THR A 482 29.12 21.98 -8.73
N ALA A 483 30.14 22.52 -8.06
CA ALA A 483 30.99 21.72 -7.17
C ALA A 483 30.20 21.08 -6.00
N ALA A 484 29.14 21.74 -5.53
CA ALA A 484 28.26 21.22 -4.47
C ALA A 484 27.18 20.26 -5.00
N ASN A 485 26.93 20.27 -6.32
CA ASN A 485 25.96 19.40 -6.98
C ASN A 485 26.56 18.87 -8.28
N PRO A 486 27.45 17.87 -8.24
CA PRO A 486 28.23 17.39 -9.38
C PRO A 486 27.34 16.76 -10.46
N ALA A 487 27.85 16.70 -11.70
CA ALA A 487 27.13 16.11 -12.84
C ALA A 487 26.77 14.64 -12.62
N SER A 488 27.63 13.91 -11.91
CA SER A 488 27.38 12.50 -11.57
C SER A 488 27.90 12.17 -10.18
N PHE A 489 27.28 11.18 -9.56
CA PHE A 489 27.66 10.65 -8.25
C PHE A 489 27.31 9.18 -8.16
N GLN A 490 28.17 8.41 -7.51
CA GLN A 490 27.95 6.98 -7.27
C GLN A 490 28.16 6.66 -5.80
N ARG A 491 27.36 5.72 -5.30
CA ARG A 491 27.50 5.17 -3.95
C ARG A 491 27.04 3.74 -3.92
N SER A 492 27.74 2.92 -3.13
CA SER A 492 27.35 1.54 -2.88
C SER A 492 27.07 1.32 -1.40
N TYR A 493 26.10 0.45 -1.11
CA TYR A 493 25.75 -0.02 0.22
C TYR A 493 25.73 -1.55 0.20
N SER A 494 26.12 -2.17 1.32
CA SER A 494 26.16 -3.64 1.44
C SER A 494 25.60 -4.10 2.79
N PRO A 495 24.28 -3.94 3.03
CA PRO A 495 23.66 -4.36 4.27
C PRO A 495 23.54 -5.88 4.34
N THR A 496 23.71 -6.40 5.56
CA THR A 496 23.34 -7.77 5.94
C THR A 496 22.27 -7.71 7.00
N THR A 497 21.13 -8.34 6.75
CA THR A 497 19.97 -8.36 7.64
C THR A 497 19.53 -9.78 7.90
N GLY A 498 18.90 -10.04 9.05
CA GLY A 498 18.52 -11.39 9.39
C GLY A 498 17.44 -11.46 10.45
N ARG A 499 17.00 -12.68 10.69
CA ARG A 499 16.06 -13.06 11.75
C ARG A 499 16.53 -14.33 12.42
N VAL A 500 16.33 -14.40 13.74
CA VAL A 500 16.33 -15.64 14.51
C VAL A 500 15.07 -15.67 15.35
N GLY A 501 14.34 -16.77 15.32
CA GLY A 501 13.09 -16.92 16.05
C GLY A 501 12.87 -18.36 16.50
N LEU A 502 12.15 -18.49 17.61
CA LEU A 502 11.66 -19.76 18.15
C LEU A 502 10.15 -19.78 18.08
N VAL A 503 9.59 -20.90 17.67
CA VAL A 503 8.15 -21.17 17.65
C VAL A 503 7.91 -22.42 18.49
N TRP A 504 7.13 -22.26 19.54
CA TRP A 504 6.86 -23.33 20.52
C TRP A 504 5.36 -23.63 20.57
N ASP A 505 5.00 -24.86 20.20
CA ASP A 505 3.65 -25.39 20.34
C ASP A 505 3.45 -25.80 21.81
N VAL A 506 2.88 -24.89 22.61
CA VAL A 506 2.69 -25.04 24.06
C VAL A 506 1.63 -26.08 24.38
N ALA A 507 0.55 -26.08 23.59
CA ALA A 507 -0.58 -27.01 23.69
C ALA A 507 -1.32 -27.06 22.32
N PRO A 508 -2.21 -28.03 22.09
CA PRO A 508 -3.07 -28.03 20.92
C PRO A 508 -3.81 -26.71 20.77
N GLY A 509 -3.65 -26.05 19.62
CA GLY A 509 -4.22 -24.72 19.33
C GLY A 509 -3.53 -23.54 20.01
N ALA A 510 -2.39 -23.73 20.72
CA ALA A 510 -1.67 -22.66 21.39
C ALA A 510 -0.19 -22.68 21.02
N THR A 511 0.28 -21.64 20.36
CA THR A 511 1.67 -21.48 19.95
C THR A 511 2.23 -20.17 20.53
N ALA A 512 3.39 -20.23 21.16
CA ALA A 512 4.15 -19.08 21.58
C ALA A 512 5.35 -18.88 20.66
N TYR A 513 5.83 -17.63 20.51
CA TYR A 513 7.03 -17.36 19.76
C TYR A 513 7.86 -16.24 20.37
N ALA A 514 9.14 -16.23 20.04
CA ALA A 514 10.05 -15.12 20.28
C ALA A 514 10.95 -14.93 19.07
N GLN A 515 11.24 -13.68 18.71
CA GLN A 515 12.18 -13.39 17.62
C GLN A 515 13.05 -12.18 17.89
N TYR A 516 14.21 -12.19 17.24
CA TYR A 516 15.04 -11.02 17.02
C TYR A 516 15.25 -10.86 15.51
N ALA A 517 15.01 -9.62 15.00
CA ALA A 517 15.10 -9.32 13.57
C ALA A 517 15.82 -7.98 13.36
N THR A 518 16.49 -7.86 12.19
CA THR A 518 17.19 -6.64 11.78
C THR A 518 16.71 -6.17 10.41
N ALA A 519 16.83 -4.86 10.18
CA ALA A 519 16.53 -4.23 8.89
C ALA A 519 17.54 -3.13 8.56
N ALA A 520 17.54 -2.73 7.31
CA ALA A 520 18.26 -1.56 6.81
C ALA A 520 17.31 -0.69 5.97
N ASP A 521 17.32 0.62 6.19
CA ASP A 521 16.53 1.58 5.42
C ASP A 521 17.46 2.53 4.67
N PRO A 522 17.10 2.97 3.45
CA PRO A 522 17.75 4.11 2.81
C PRO A 522 17.59 5.39 3.64
N PRO A 523 18.62 6.24 3.74
CA PRO A 523 18.60 7.43 4.59
C PRO A 523 17.51 8.43 4.24
N SER A 524 17.13 8.53 2.95
CA SER A 524 16.08 9.43 2.43
C SER A 524 14.77 8.69 2.12
N GLY A 525 14.57 7.49 2.64
CA GLY A 525 13.41 6.64 2.38
C GLY A 525 13.51 5.87 1.06
N VAL A 526 13.83 6.50 -0.08
CA VAL A 526 13.89 5.85 -1.39
C VAL A 526 15.07 6.32 -2.23
N LEU A 527 16.02 5.42 -2.52
CA LEU A 527 17.23 5.75 -3.28
C LEU A 527 16.93 6.15 -4.74
N SER A 528 15.88 5.62 -5.35
CA SER A 528 15.49 5.96 -6.71
C SER A 528 15.10 7.43 -6.90
N THR A 529 14.82 8.15 -5.82
CA THR A 529 14.48 9.59 -5.85
C THR A 529 15.44 10.47 -5.06
N ALA A 530 16.45 9.89 -4.42
CA ALA A 530 17.40 10.59 -3.57
C ALA A 530 18.13 11.72 -4.34
N SER A 531 18.38 12.83 -3.66
CA SER A 531 19.23 13.91 -4.17
C SER A 531 20.71 13.63 -3.86
N PHE A 532 21.60 14.39 -4.51
CA PHE A 532 23.02 14.33 -4.18
C PHE A 532 23.27 14.67 -2.70
N ALA A 533 22.62 15.70 -2.18
CA ALA A 533 22.75 16.11 -0.79
C ALA A 533 22.31 14.98 0.18
N ASP A 534 21.19 14.30 -0.13
CA ASP A 534 20.71 13.19 0.69
C ASP A 534 21.75 12.08 0.79
N VAL A 535 22.39 11.73 -0.32
CA VAL A 535 23.34 10.60 -0.38
C VAL A 535 24.73 10.98 0.10
N ARG A 536 25.16 12.22 -0.14
CA ARG A 536 26.45 12.72 0.34
C ARG A 536 26.49 12.78 1.86
N ASN A 537 25.43 13.31 2.47
CA ASN A 537 25.36 13.51 3.92
C ASN A 537 25.05 12.21 4.68
N ASN A 538 24.56 11.18 3.99
CA ASN A 538 24.18 9.89 4.57
C ASN A 538 25.04 8.78 3.96
N SER A 539 26.23 8.58 4.52
CA SER A 539 27.19 7.59 4.02
C SER A 539 26.77 6.14 4.27
N GLU A 540 25.85 5.91 5.20
CA GLU A 540 25.38 4.61 5.62
C GLU A 540 23.86 4.53 5.55
N LEU A 541 23.33 3.31 5.44
CA LEU A 541 21.90 3.06 5.64
C LEU A 541 21.56 3.21 7.12
N THR A 542 20.33 3.63 7.40
CA THR A 542 19.81 3.53 8.76
C THR A 542 19.61 2.04 9.09
N SER A 543 19.83 1.66 10.35
CA SER A 543 19.66 0.30 10.81
C SER A 543 18.44 0.17 11.73
N GLY A 544 17.71 -0.94 11.59
CA GLY A 544 16.60 -1.32 12.46
C GLY A 544 16.88 -2.63 13.19
N ARG A 545 16.41 -2.73 14.43
CA ARG A 545 16.41 -3.97 15.19
C ARG A 545 15.13 -4.10 16.00
N GLN A 546 14.66 -5.33 16.19
CA GLN A 546 13.47 -5.63 16.97
C GLN A 546 13.68 -6.88 17.80
N GLY A 547 13.23 -6.83 19.06
CA GLY A 547 12.84 -8.00 19.82
C GLY A 547 11.32 -8.09 19.88
N GLU A 548 10.76 -9.27 19.65
CA GLU A 548 9.31 -9.50 19.71
C GLU A 548 9.04 -10.86 20.36
N ILE A 549 8.00 -10.89 21.21
CA ILE A 549 7.43 -12.11 21.77
C ILE A 549 5.93 -12.11 21.50
N GLY A 550 5.33 -13.28 21.32
CA GLY A 550 3.89 -13.33 21.09
C GLY A 550 3.29 -14.72 21.26
N ALA A 551 1.99 -14.79 21.12
CA ALA A 551 1.20 -16.01 21.18
C ALA A 551 0.12 -16.01 20.07
N LYS A 552 -0.20 -17.21 19.60
CA LYS A 552 -1.24 -17.46 18.59
C LYS A 552 -2.11 -18.60 19.09
N LEU A 553 -3.40 -18.33 19.20
CA LEU A 553 -4.33 -19.17 19.93
C LEU A 553 -5.55 -19.48 19.09
N ASP A 554 -5.95 -20.74 19.07
CA ASP A 554 -7.30 -21.18 18.73
C ASP A 554 -7.98 -21.74 19.97
N PHE A 555 -9.23 -21.40 20.16
CA PHE A 555 -10.02 -21.80 21.31
C PHE A 555 -11.48 -22.01 20.93
N TRP A 556 -12.30 -22.50 21.87
CA TRP A 556 -13.73 -22.81 21.64
C TRP A 556 -13.95 -23.77 20.45
N GLN A 557 -13.10 -24.79 20.31
CA GLN A 557 -13.20 -25.75 19.21
C GLN A 557 -13.15 -25.10 17.82
N GLY A 558 -12.25 -24.10 17.64
CA GLY A 558 -12.07 -23.36 16.37
C GLY A 558 -13.06 -22.21 16.16
N LYS A 559 -13.92 -21.88 17.13
CA LYS A 559 -14.83 -20.73 17.06
C LYS A 559 -14.19 -19.41 17.50
N GLY A 560 -13.00 -19.45 18.04
CA GLY A 560 -12.23 -18.30 18.45
C GLY A 560 -10.77 -18.45 18.08
N SER A 561 -10.14 -17.35 17.65
CA SER A 561 -8.72 -17.24 17.41
C SER A 561 -8.21 -15.90 17.91
N ALA A 562 -6.97 -15.88 18.38
CA ALA A 562 -6.33 -14.65 18.84
C ALA A 562 -4.84 -14.65 18.51
N THR A 563 -4.30 -13.46 18.25
CA THR A 563 -2.86 -13.20 18.19
C THR A 563 -2.51 -12.08 19.16
N LEU A 564 -1.45 -12.27 19.93
CA LEU A 564 -0.91 -11.27 20.84
C LEU A 564 0.58 -11.12 20.54
N ALA A 565 1.05 -9.88 20.41
CA ALA A 565 2.46 -9.58 20.24
C ALA A 565 2.87 -8.41 21.15
N ALA A 566 4.08 -8.50 21.72
CA ALA A 566 4.74 -7.39 22.39
C ALA A 566 6.12 -7.21 21.76
N TYR A 567 6.47 -5.96 21.42
CA TYR A 567 7.67 -5.66 20.65
C TYR A 567 8.40 -4.43 21.16
N SER A 568 9.69 -4.39 20.87
CA SER A 568 10.56 -3.22 21.03
C SER A 568 11.42 -3.08 19.77
N ILE A 569 11.27 -1.93 19.09
CA ILE A 569 11.97 -1.61 17.85
C ILE A 569 12.88 -0.40 18.12
N ALA A 570 14.12 -0.43 17.62
CA ALA A 570 15.00 0.73 17.59
C ALA A 570 15.51 0.95 16.16
N ARG A 571 15.44 2.20 15.68
CA ARG A 571 16.01 2.66 14.41
C ARG A 571 17.14 3.62 14.70
N LYS A 572 18.33 3.36 14.17
CA LYS A 572 19.57 4.10 14.39
C LYS A 572 20.13 4.65 13.09
N ASN A 573 21.16 5.48 13.22
CA ASN A 573 21.82 6.17 12.12
C ASN A 573 20.87 7.06 11.33
N ILE A 574 19.90 7.68 12.02
CA ILE A 574 19.01 8.67 11.42
C ILE A 574 19.80 9.97 11.26
N SER A 575 19.65 10.60 10.10
CA SER A 575 20.24 11.90 9.84
C SER A 575 19.64 12.96 10.76
N THR A 576 20.48 13.64 11.52
CA THR A 576 20.10 14.69 12.48
C THR A 576 21.16 15.79 12.51
N GLN A 577 20.86 16.92 13.12
CA GLN A 577 21.83 18.01 13.30
C GLN A 577 22.87 17.65 14.37
N ASP A 578 24.13 18.01 14.12
CA ASP A 578 25.21 17.86 15.08
C ASP A 578 24.89 18.66 16.37
N PRO A 579 25.03 18.06 17.58
CA PRO A 579 24.76 18.75 18.84
C PRO A 579 25.61 20.00 19.08
N ASN A 580 26.85 20.03 18.55
CA ASN A 580 27.79 21.10 18.74
C ASN A 580 27.86 22.11 17.59
N ASN A 581 27.35 21.70 16.40
CA ASN A 581 27.32 22.55 15.23
C ASN A 581 26.05 22.28 14.38
N SER A 582 25.02 23.07 14.57
CA SER A 582 23.73 22.92 13.88
C SER A 582 23.78 23.06 12.35
N THR A 583 24.90 23.49 11.78
CA THR A 583 25.08 23.54 10.31
C THR A 583 25.55 22.20 9.74
N LEU A 584 26.00 21.27 10.58
CA LEU A 584 26.43 19.93 10.20
C LEU A 584 25.31 18.91 10.42
N THR A 585 25.27 17.94 9.53
CA THR A 585 24.39 16.76 9.65
C THR A 585 25.23 15.55 9.98
N VAL A 586 24.80 14.78 11.00
CA VAL A 586 25.44 13.58 11.49
C VAL A 586 24.46 12.40 11.54
N LEU A 587 24.99 11.18 11.47
CA LEU A 587 24.19 9.93 11.48
C LEU A 587 24.12 9.33 12.88
N VAL A 588 23.65 10.08 13.86
CA VAL A 588 23.55 9.65 15.27
C VAL A 588 22.12 9.66 15.80
N GLY A 589 21.15 10.03 14.96
CA GLY A 589 19.75 10.05 15.36
C GLY A 589 19.24 8.64 15.66
N GLU A 590 18.38 8.54 16.69
CA GLU A 590 17.73 7.30 17.09
C GLU A 590 16.25 7.54 17.37
N GLN A 591 15.42 6.60 16.93
CA GLN A 591 13.97 6.53 17.22
C GLN A 591 13.67 5.15 17.76
N SER A 592 12.87 5.07 18.81
CA SER A 592 12.37 3.79 19.34
C SER A 592 10.84 3.70 19.24
N ALA A 593 10.34 2.47 19.30
CA ALA A 593 8.92 2.18 19.45
C ALA A 593 8.76 0.89 20.27
N LYS A 594 7.94 0.96 21.32
CA LYS A 594 7.58 -0.18 22.18
C LYS A 594 6.07 -0.31 22.16
N GLY A 595 5.54 -1.50 21.95
CA GLY A 595 4.10 -1.65 21.83
C GLY A 595 3.60 -3.06 22.03
N VAL A 596 2.27 -3.13 22.09
CA VAL A 596 1.52 -4.37 22.14
C VAL A 596 0.44 -4.37 21.07
N GLU A 597 0.19 -5.52 20.46
CA GLU A 597 -0.83 -5.73 19.45
C GLU A 597 -1.66 -6.94 19.85
N LEU A 598 -2.98 -6.81 19.80
CA LEU A 598 -3.93 -7.89 19.95
C LEU A 598 -4.85 -7.92 18.73
N ALA A 599 -5.02 -9.09 18.12
CA ALA A 599 -6.09 -9.33 17.16
C ALA A 599 -6.91 -10.53 17.63
N LEU A 600 -8.21 -10.43 17.44
CA LEU A 600 -9.20 -11.40 17.90
C LEU A 600 -10.20 -11.66 16.78
N GLY A 601 -10.50 -12.93 16.52
CA GLY A 601 -11.57 -13.37 15.65
C GLY A 601 -12.46 -14.36 16.38
N LEU A 602 -13.79 -14.14 16.37
CA LEU A 602 -14.76 -14.98 17.06
C LEU A 602 -15.96 -15.28 16.17
N GLN A 603 -16.41 -16.54 16.20
CA GLN A 603 -17.67 -16.99 15.64
C GLN A 603 -18.45 -17.78 16.71
N PRO A 604 -19.01 -17.11 17.73
CA PRO A 604 -19.71 -17.78 18.82
C PRO A 604 -20.86 -18.66 18.33
N THR A 605 -21.59 -18.18 17.33
CA THR A 605 -22.66 -18.91 16.62
C THR A 605 -22.45 -18.76 15.11
N LYS A 606 -23.24 -19.48 14.30
CA LYS A 606 -23.18 -19.35 12.83
C LYS A 606 -23.63 -17.97 12.34
N GLU A 607 -24.43 -17.27 13.14
CA GLU A 607 -25.01 -15.97 12.82
C GLU A 607 -24.10 -14.80 13.22
N ILE A 608 -23.22 -14.97 14.22
CA ILE A 608 -22.41 -13.90 14.80
C ILE A 608 -20.96 -14.07 14.38
N SER A 609 -20.38 -13.03 13.80
CA SER A 609 -18.96 -12.91 13.50
C SER A 609 -18.41 -11.62 14.12
N ILE A 610 -17.32 -11.72 14.87
CA ILE A 610 -16.66 -10.60 15.54
C ILE A 610 -15.18 -10.62 15.18
N GLN A 611 -14.69 -9.50 14.66
CA GLN A 611 -13.27 -9.26 14.48
C GLN A 611 -12.89 -7.99 15.23
N ALA A 612 -11.88 -8.08 16.06
CA ALA A 612 -11.37 -6.93 16.79
C ALA A 612 -9.84 -6.91 16.75
N ASN A 613 -9.28 -5.72 16.73
CA ASN A 613 -7.87 -5.56 16.99
C ASN A 613 -7.61 -4.25 17.73
N VAL A 614 -6.54 -4.24 18.50
CA VAL A 614 -6.06 -3.06 19.19
C VAL A 614 -4.53 -3.08 19.23
N THR A 615 -3.96 -1.91 19.00
CA THR A 615 -2.53 -1.66 19.13
C THR A 615 -2.34 -0.46 20.05
N HIS A 616 -1.41 -0.61 20.99
CA HIS A 616 -0.90 0.50 21.79
C HIS A 616 0.62 0.58 21.60
N VAL A 617 1.13 1.75 21.18
CA VAL A 617 2.54 1.96 20.88
C VAL A 617 3.02 3.26 21.51
N ASN A 618 4.10 3.19 22.25
CA ASN A 618 4.90 4.35 22.64
C ASN A 618 6.09 4.47 21.67
N ALA A 619 6.06 5.52 20.84
CA ALA A 619 7.13 5.83 19.89
C ALA A 619 7.74 7.19 20.22
N GLU A 620 9.08 7.24 20.28
CA GLU A 620 9.79 8.44 20.66
C GLU A 620 11.13 8.60 19.93
N TYR A 621 11.55 9.84 19.77
CA TYR A 621 12.92 10.16 19.40
C TYR A 621 13.82 10.02 20.63
N GLU A 622 14.81 9.15 20.58
CA GLU A 622 15.80 8.97 21.66
C GLU A 622 16.94 10.00 21.53
N ASN A 623 17.47 10.12 20.34
CA ASN A 623 18.52 11.09 20.00
C ASN A 623 18.21 11.74 18.64
N TYR A 624 17.57 12.89 18.67
CA TYR A 624 17.21 13.60 17.44
C TYR A 624 17.20 15.11 17.70
N ARG A 625 17.74 15.88 16.77
CA ARG A 625 17.77 17.36 16.84
C ARG A 625 17.32 17.95 15.53
N GLN A 626 16.56 19.04 15.62
CA GLN A 626 16.10 19.82 14.49
C GLN A 626 16.05 21.31 14.85
N GLY A 627 16.57 22.20 13.99
CA GLY A 627 16.61 23.63 14.27
C GLY A 627 17.39 23.99 15.53
N GLY A 628 18.43 23.18 15.89
CA GLY A 628 19.22 23.37 17.13
C GLY A 628 18.55 22.86 18.40
N VAL A 629 17.29 22.40 18.35
CA VAL A 629 16.51 21.93 19.51
C VAL A 629 16.57 20.41 19.61
N SER A 630 16.76 19.88 20.82
CA SER A 630 16.62 18.45 21.10
C SER A 630 15.14 18.06 21.09
N LEU A 631 14.84 16.97 20.37
CA LEU A 631 13.51 16.36 20.31
C LEU A 631 13.45 15.03 21.06
N ALA A 632 14.43 14.74 21.92
CA ALA A 632 14.41 13.53 22.75
C ALA A 632 13.16 13.46 23.61
N GLY A 633 12.54 12.27 23.66
CA GLY A 633 11.27 12.04 24.35
C GLY A 633 10.02 12.56 23.61
N LYS A 634 10.17 13.11 22.39
CA LYS A 634 9.04 13.57 21.59
C LYS A 634 8.51 12.45 20.68
N THR A 635 7.19 12.41 20.55
CA THR A 635 6.51 11.45 19.66
C THR A 635 6.69 11.85 18.18
N PRO A 636 7.01 10.91 17.27
CA PRO A 636 7.05 11.17 15.85
C PRO A 636 5.69 11.66 15.30
N THR A 637 5.74 12.52 14.29
CA THR A 637 4.55 13.12 13.70
C THR A 637 3.61 12.07 13.08
N ASN A 638 2.29 12.35 13.14
CA ASN A 638 1.25 11.47 12.56
C ASN A 638 1.31 10.01 13.04
N THR A 639 1.84 9.77 14.24
CA THR A 639 1.91 8.45 14.89
C THR A 639 0.93 8.42 16.05
N PRO A 640 -0.25 7.77 15.90
CA PRO A 640 -1.18 7.61 17.01
C PRO A 640 -0.66 6.57 18.01
N GLU A 641 -0.81 6.85 19.28
CA GLU A 641 -0.44 5.94 20.37
C GLU A 641 -1.36 4.71 20.42
N THR A 642 -2.63 4.87 20.08
CA THR A 642 -3.61 3.79 20.12
C THR A 642 -4.43 3.77 18.84
N VAL A 643 -4.57 2.58 18.24
CA VAL A 643 -5.50 2.29 17.15
C VAL A 643 -6.29 1.05 17.52
N ALA A 644 -7.62 1.15 17.46
CA ALA A 644 -8.51 0.01 17.73
C ALA A 644 -9.58 -0.11 16.64
N ASN A 645 -9.89 -1.34 16.26
CA ASN A 645 -10.95 -1.65 15.30
C ASN A 645 -11.82 -2.77 15.86
N LEU A 646 -13.13 -2.64 15.66
CA LEU A 646 -14.12 -3.69 15.91
C LEU A 646 -15.01 -3.80 14.68
N TRP A 647 -15.23 -5.01 14.22
CA TRP A 647 -16.20 -5.36 13.19
C TRP A 647 -17.09 -6.46 13.71
N LEU A 648 -18.39 -6.19 13.82
CA LEU A 648 -19.43 -7.11 14.23
C LEU A 648 -20.38 -7.34 13.07
N SER A 649 -20.63 -8.58 12.72
CA SER A 649 -21.63 -8.98 11.72
C SER A 649 -22.65 -9.92 12.36
N TYR A 650 -23.92 -9.73 11.99
CA TYR A 650 -25.04 -10.59 12.41
C TYR A 650 -25.89 -10.99 11.22
N SER A 651 -26.06 -12.28 11.04
CA SER A 651 -26.94 -12.86 10.01
C SER A 651 -28.33 -13.11 10.60
N PHE A 652 -29.29 -12.22 10.29
CA PHE A 652 -30.70 -12.37 10.72
C PHE A 652 -31.36 -13.57 10.08
N THR A 653 -31.01 -13.84 8.84
CA THR A 653 -31.41 -15.01 8.06
C THR A 653 -30.20 -15.44 7.19
N PRO A 654 -30.23 -16.62 6.55
CA PRO A 654 -29.19 -16.96 5.57
C PRO A 654 -29.03 -15.95 4.42
N ALA A 655 -30.07 -15.15 4.15
CA ALA A 655 -30.06 -14.15 3.08
C ALA A 655 -29.76 -12.73 3.57
N LEU A 656 -29.96 -12.41 4.84
CA LEU A 656 -29.84 -11.03 5.36
C LEU A 656 -28.80 -10.94 6.46
N LYS A 657 -27.74 -10.18 6.22
CA LYS A 657 -26.64 -9.92 7.16
C LYS A 657 -26.46 -8.40 7.35
N ALA A 658 -26.37 -7.96 8.60
CA ALA A 658 -25.97 -6.58 8.92
C ALA A 658 -24.60 -6.58 9.61
N SER A 659 -23.88 -5.47 9.49
CA SER A 659 -22.58 -5.28 10.12
C SER A 659 -22.41 -3.88 10.69
N VAL A 660 -21.60 -3.79 11.74
CA VAL A 660 -21.18 -2.53 12.38
C VAL A 660 -19.68 -2.55 12.50
N GLY A 661 -19.03 -1.52 11.94
CA GLY A 661 -17.61 -1.25 12.09
C GLY A 661 -17.38 -0.08 13.05
N VAL A 662 -16.47 -0.23 14.00
CA VAL A 662 -16.02 0.86 14.88
C VAL A 662 -14.51 0.98 14.77
N ARG A 663 -14.00 2.17 14.48
CA ARG A 663 -12.58 2.47 14.42
C ARG A 663 -12.25 3.64 15.32
N HIS A 664 -11.34 3.43 16.27
CA HIS A 664 -10.74 4.47 17.09
C HIS A 664 -9.29 4.72 16.68
N VAL A 665 -8.93 5.99 16.54
CA VAL A 665 -7.54 6.43 16.29
C VAL A 665 -7.20 7.48 17.35
N GLY A 666 -6.10 7.27 18.06
CA GLY A 666 -5.57 8.15 19.06
C GLY A 666 -5.17 9.52 18.49
N ALA A 667 -4.90 10.45 19.35
CA ALA A 667 -4.41 11.77 18.96
C ALA A 667 -3.03 11.68 18.30
N VAL A 668 -2.73 12.61 17.38
CA VAL A 668 -1.44 12.68 16.68
C VAL A 668 -0.85 14.09 16.76
N TYR A 669 0.48 14.18 16.68
CA TYR A 669 1.16 15.47 16.60
C TYR A 669 1.48 15.83 15.14
N ALA A 670 1.31 17.13 14.83
CA ALA A 670 1.60 17.69 13.51
C ALA A 670 3.07 18.07 13.33
N ASP A 671 3.75 18.32 14.42
CA ASP A 671 5.14 18.80 14.48
C ASP A 671 5.99 17.92 15.39
N ALA A 672 7.27 17.82 15.09
CA ALA A 672 8.21 16.99 15.85
C ALA A 672 8.45 17.51 17.28
N ALA A 673 8.19 18.79 17.56
CA ALA A 673 8.26 19.38 18.89
C ALA A 673 7.04 19.06 19.77
N ASN A 674 6.00 18.44 19.20
CA ASN A 674 4.74 18.08 19.86
C ASN A 674 3.95 19.28 20.38
N THR A 675 3.99 20.40 19.71
CA THR A 675 3.29 21.63 20.09
C THR A 675 1.88 21.72 19.48
N ILE A 676 1.61 20.99 18.41
CA ILE A 676 0.35 20.98 17.66
C ILE A 676 -0.20 19.57 17.66
N LYS A 677 -1.42 19.39 18.22
CA LYS A 677 -2.05 18.07 18.40
C LYS A 677 -3.42 18.01 17.73
N TRP A 678 -3.65 17.02 16.87
CA TRP A 678 -5.01 16.69 16.42
C TRP A 678 -5.65 15.72 17.41
N PRO A 679 -6.91 15.96 17.84
CA PRO A 679 -7.57 15.10 18.83
C PRO A 679 -7.86 13.69 18.27
N SER A 680 -8.00 12.74 19.20
CA SER A 680 -8.47 11.39 18.87
C SER A 680 -9.89 11.42 18.27
N TYR A 681 -10.21 10.39 17.49
CA TYR A 681 -11.54 10.26 16.91
C TYR A 681 -12.00 8.80 16.86
N THR A 682 -13.32 8.63 16.82
CA THR A 682 -13.96 7.34 16.61
C THR A 682 -14.94 7.46 15.45
N LEU A 683 -14.84 6.51 14.50
CA LEU A 683 -15.73 6.39 13.36
C LEU A 683 -16.62 5.16 13.55
N VAL A 684 -17.85 5.26 13.08
CA VAL A 684 -18.82 4.15 13.04
C VAL A 684 -19.30 3.98 11.62
N ASP A 685 -19.20 2.75 11.11
CA ASP A 685 -19.65 2.36 9.78
C ASP A 685 -20.75 1.30 9.92
N LEU A 686 -21.75 1.33 9.04
CA LEU A 686 -22.82 0.34 8.97
C LEU A 686 -22.79 -0.36 7.60
N GLY A 687 -23.12 -1.64 7.62
CA GLY A 687 -23.24 -2.45 6.41
C GLY A 687 -24.51 -3.30 6.43
N LEU A 688 -25.08 -3.52 5.26
CA LEU A 688 -26.18 -4.44 5.04
C LEU A 688 -25.86 -5.25 3.78
N SER A 689 -25.99 -6.57 3.85
CA SER A 689 -25.86 -7.48 2.73
C SER A 689 -27.11 -8.33 2.61
N TYR A 690 -27.70 -8.37 1.43
CA TYR A 690 -28.90 -9.15 1.15
C TYR A 690 -28.69 -10.04 -0.06
N GLN A 691 -28.77 -11.36 0.12
CA GLN A 691 -28.71 -12.36 -0.94
C GLN A 691 -30.08 -12.43 -1.63
N ILE A 692 -30.19 -11.86 -2.82
CA ILE A 692 -31.42 -11.83 -3.61
C ILE A 692 -31.69 -13.20 -4.21
N GLN A 693 -30.64 -13.80 -4.80
CA GLN A 693 -30.62 -15.16 -5.36
C GLN A 693 -29.27 -15.83 -5.01
N ARG A 694 -29.10 -17.11 -5.29
CA ARG A 694 -27.84 -17.82 -4.98
C ARG A 694 -26.59 -17.14 -5.52
N ASN A 695 -26.71 -16.46 -6.65
CA ASN A 695 -25.61 -15.80 -7.37
C ASN A 695 -25.72 -14.28 -7.46
N VAL A 696 -26.70 -13.67 -6.78
CA VAL A 696 -26.94 -12.21 -6.81
C VAL A 696 -27.08 -11.67 -5.41
N SER A 697 -26.25 -10.72 -5.03
CA SER A 697 -26.34 -10.05 -3.72
C SER A 697 -26.33 -8.54 -3.84
N LEU A 698 -27.05 -7.88 -2.95
CA LEU A 698 -27.06 -6.44 -2.75
C LEU A 698 -26.28 -6.10 -1.50
N VAL A 699 -25.34 -5.16 -1.59
CA VAL A 699 -24.52 -4.72 -0.47
C VAL A 699 -24.65 -3.21 -0.34
N ALA A 700 -25.14 -2.73 0.80
CA ALA A 700 -25.23 -1.31 1.13
C ALA A 700 -24.24 -0.95 2.25
N ARG A 701 -23.63 0.20 2.18
CA ARG A 701 -22.69 0.72 3.18
C ARG A 701 -23.01 2.16 3.52
N LEU A 702 -22.91 2.50 4.79
CA LEU A 702 -22.92 3.86 5.32
C LEU A 702 -21.68 4.05 6.17
N ARG A 703 -20.73 4.85 5.69
CA ARG A 703 -19.45 5.12 6.36
C ARG A 703 -19.52 6.43 7.11
N ASN A 704 -18.76 6.50 8.23
CA ASN A 704 -18.69 7.67 9.10
C ASN A 704 -20.09 8.21 9.43
N THR A 705 -20.93 7.34 10.02
CA THR A 705 -22.37 7.62 10.28
C THR A 705 -22.61 8.89 11.07
N GLY A 706 -21.70 9.23 11.98
CA GLY A 706 -21.73 10.45 12.81
C GLY A 706 -21.24 11.71 12.10
N ASP A 707 -20.85 11.64 10.83
CA ASP A 707 -20.21 12.74 10.08
C ASP A 707 -19.05 13.40 10.83
N LYS A 708 -18.27 12.59 11.56
CA LYS A 708 -17.15 13.06 12.39
C LYS A 708 -16.06 13.67 11.51
N VAL A 709 -15.70 14.93 11.79
CA VAL A 709 -14.50 15.57 11.21
C VAL A 709 -13.28 14.95 11.83
N HIS A 710 -12.40 14.40 10.99
CA HIS A 710 -11.18 13.75 11.42
C HIS A 710 -10.06 13.99 10.40
N ALA A 711 -8.82 13.99 10.85
CA ALA A 711 -7.66 14.09 9.98
C ALA A 711 -7.04 12.71 9.78
N LEU A 712 -6.70 12.39 8.53
CA LEU A 712 -5.90 11.23 8.15
C LEU A 712 -4.41 11.54 8.24
N ASN A 713 -4.05 12.81 8.06
CA ASN A 713 -2.70 13.33 8.17
C ASN A 713 -2.77 14.82 8.58
N ILE A 714 -1.80 15.29 9.32
CA ILE A 714 -1.73 16.69 9.75
C ILE A 714 -0.31 17.22 9.58
N THR A 715 -0.22 18.44 9.10
CA THR A 715 1.02 19.25 9.07
C THR A 715 0.89 20.42 10.04
N SER A 716 1.95 21.21 10.18
CA SER A 716 1.92 22.42 11.03
C SER A 716 0.96 23.51 10.53
N THR A 717 0.39 23.42 9.34
CA THR A 717 -0.50 24.43 8.75
C THR A 717 -1.82 23.91 8.22
N MET A 718 -1.92 22.59 7.94
CA MET A 718 -3.07 21.97 7.28
C MET A 718 -3.39 20.61 7.87
N ALA A 719 -4.67 20.25 7.79
CA ALA A 719 -5.15 18.89 8.03
C ALA A 719 -5.66 18.27 6.71
N TYR A 720 -5.18 17.08 6.37
CA TYR A 720 -5.77 16.26 5.33
C TYR A 720 -6.95 15.49 5.91
N LEU A 721 -8.15 16.02 5.68
CA LEU A 721 -9.36 15.49 6.30
C LEU A 721 -9.80 14.19 5.63
N GLY A 722 -10.29 13.27 6.45
CA GLY A 722 -10.91 12.05 5.99
C GLY A 722 -12.32 12.29 5.42
N ALA A 723 -12.85 11.27 4.75
CA ALA A 723 -14.16 11.33 4.14
C ALA A 723 -15.26 11.63 5.19
N PRO A 724 -16.21 12.52 4.86
CA PRO A 724 -17.40 12.74 5.65
C PRO A 724 -18.33 11.51 5.58
N ARG A 725 -19.56 11.62 6.12
CA ARG A 725 -20.56 10.57 5.94
C ARG A 725 -20.81 10.31 4.46
N THR A 726 -20.64 9.03 4.04
CA THR A 726 -20.84 8.57 2.66
C THR A 726 -21.64 7.28 2.64
N ALA A 727 -22.46 7.12 1.61
CA ALA A 727 -23.22 5.89 1.38
C ALA A 727 -22.98 5.37 -0.02
N ASP A 728 -23.00 4.05 -0.17
CA ASP A 728 -22.98 3.36 -1.46
C ASP A 728 -23.79 2.07 -1.43
N VAL A 729 -24.21 1.63 -2.62
CA VAL A 729 -24.91 0.36 -2.85
C VAL A 729 -24.24 -0.34 -4.01
N ALA A 730 -23.93 -1.61 -3.85
CA ALA A 730 -23.35 -2.49 -4.86
C ALA A 730 -24.26 -3.68 -5.13
N LEU A 731 -24.49 -3.97 -6.39
CA LEU A 731 -25.09 -5.23 -6.87
C LEU A 731 -23.96 -6.13 -7.36
N ARG A 732 -23.88 -7.32 -6.81
CA ARG A 732 -22.83 -8.31 -7.11
C ARG A 732 -23.43 -9.56 -7.73
N PHE A 733 -22.74 -10.11 -8.70
CA PHE A 733 -23.07 -11.33 -9.40
C PHE A 733 -21.90 -12.31 -9.32
N ALA A 734 -22.18 -13.58 -9.05
CA ALA A 734 -21.24 -14.69 -9.17
C ALA A 734 -21.78 -15.70 -10.20
N PHE A 735 -20.93 -16.26 -11.06
CA PHE A 735 -21.35 -17.20 -12.11
C PHE A 735 -20.23 -18.16 -12.53
#